data_e9a54176816712ec552a8bd7034d296b
#
_entry.id   e9a54176816712ec552a8bd7034d296b
#
_cell.length_a   1.000
_cell.length_b   1.000
_cell.length_c   1.000
_cell.angle_alpha   90.00
_cell.angle_beta   90.00
_cell.angle_gamma   90.00
#
_symmetry.space_group_name_H-M   'P 1'
#
loop_
_entity.id
_entity.type
_entity.pdbx_description
1 polymer ?
#
loop_
_entity_poly.entity_id
_entity_poly.type
_entity_poly.pdbx_seq_one_letter_code
_entity_poly.pdbx_strand_id
1 'polypeptide(L)'
;MIKENFTKEKRSLKIESITSDLVIVGGGLAGTCCAITAAREGLNVVLVQDRPVLGGNGSSEVRLWILGATSHMGNNNRWAREGGVVDEILLENLYRNPEGNPLILDTILIEKVTELPNIRLLLNTAMYDLEKKSSDEIDHVLAFCSQNSIQYKLKASLFVDGSGDGIMSFMAGAAFRMGAESADEFDEAFAPDHQYGELLGHSLYFYSKDTGKPVRFVPPSYANTEISQLPRFKSFNLKDHGCRLWWVEYGGRKDTVHESETIKWELWRVIYGIWNHLKNSGENPEVANHTLEWVGTIPGKRESRRFEGDYILSQKDLVEQRSFDDAVSFGGWALDLHPADGVYGEKPGCTQWHTKGVYQIPYRTMYSKNISNLFLTGRIISASHVAFGSSRVMATCAHNAQAVAMAAVLCKKQQISPSEILKEGRIEALKDSLVLQGQYIPNHVLSLKEDLAQDAKISASSTMRLSGLAFDGPWKSLTFAAAQMLPLAPGKIPAMKFQFKATENTKIVVSLLKSEKKGNFSPEIILAQNDLELTLGEQYLTVDLQVNIEQTEYYFVAFSANEKVSIRSSQTRATGLLSVFQKFNKAVATSSRQEPPKGIGIEAFDFWLPERRPEGHNLAFEFTEAIDPYSINFLTNGIFRPTVGTNAWAAALYDTEPTIEMFWDKVQN
;
A
#
# COMPACT_ATOMS: atom_id res chain seq x y z
N MET A 1 8.20 47.07 23.69
CA MET A 1 6.71 47.10 23.64
C MET A 1 6.32 47.82 22.34
N ILE A 2 5.55 47.21 21.47
CA ILE A 2 4.97 47.89 20.31
C ILE A 2 3.62 48.47 20.76
N LYS A 3 3.39 49.76 20.55
CA LYS A 3 2.14 50.44 20.88
C LYS A 3 1.67 51.15 19.63
N GLU A 4 0.49 50.77 19.14
CA GLU A 4 -0.13 51.43 17.99
C GLU A 4 -1.44 52.07 18.39
N ASN A 5 -1.65 53.29 17.90
CA ASN A 5 -2.91 54.05 18.12
C ASN A 5 -4.01 53.57 17.22
N PHE A 6 -5.25 53.92 17.57
CA PHE A 6 -6.41 53.69 16.70
C PHE A 6 -6.18 54.32 15.31
N THR A 7 -6.56 53.59 14.26
CA THR A 7 -6.60 54.10 12.90
C THR A 7 -8.00 53.82 12.28
N LYS A 8 -8.45 54.69 11.43
CA LYS A 8 -9.70 54.51 10.60
C LYS A 8 -9.41 53.64 9.37
N GLU A 9 -8.16 53.49 8.97
CA GLU A 9 -7.78 52.72 7.80
C GLU A 9 -7.68 51.23 8.13
N LYS A 10 -8.06 50.41 7.15
CA LYS A 10 -7.91 48.96 7.23
C LYS A 10 -6.40 48.58 7.26
N ARG A 11 -5.98 47.86 8.28
CA ARG A 11 -4.61 47.29 8.32
C ARG A 11 -4.53 46.06 7.37
N SER A 12 -3.39 45.90 6.73
CA SER A 12 -3.06 44.74 5.93
C SER A 12 -2.32 43.69 6.76
N LEU A 13 -2.44 42.42 6.36
CA LEU A 13 -1.63 41.36 6.93
C LEU A 13 -0.19 41.45 6.41
N LYS A 14 0.74 40.92 7.18
CA LYS A 14 2.13 40.73 6.72
C LYS A 14 2.14 39.73 5.57
N ILE A 15 2.82 40.08 4.49
CA ILE A 15 3.05 39.16 3.36
C ILE A 15 4.51 38.71 3.39
N GLU A 16 4.74 37.42 3.32
CA GLU A 16 6.05 36.80 3.17
C GLU A 16 6.13 36.09 1.81
N SER A 17 7.09 36.52 0.98
CA SER A 17 7.29 35.92 -0.34
C SER A 17 8.44 34.92 -0.27
N ILE A 18 8.18 33.68 -0.72
CA ILE A 18 9.15 32.59 -0.76
C ILE A 18 9.26 32.10 -2.18
N THR A 19 10.50 31.98 -2.69
CA THR A 19 10.80 31.39 -3.99
C THR A 19 11.54 30.08 -3.76
N SER A 20 11.12 29.03 -4.47
CA SER A 20 11.69 27.70 -4.39
C SER A 20 11.73 27.03 -5.78
N ASP A 21 12.28 25.83 -5.86
CA ASP A 21 12.26 25.03 -7.08
C ASP A 21 10.92 24.32 -7.22
N LEU A 22 10.35 23.87 -6.10
CA LEU A 22 9.14 23.10 -6.02
C LEU A 22 8.25 23.59 -4.85
N VAL A 23 6.97 23.81 -5.12
CA VAL A 23 5.94 24.04 -4.09
C VAL A 23 5.02 22.82 -4.04
N ILE A 24 4.89 22.22 -2.85
CA ILE A 24 4.01 21.08 -2.57
C ILE A 24 2.90 21.57 -1.65
N VAL A 25 1.66 21.46 -2.08
CA VAL A 25 0.48 21.75 -1.27
C VAL A 25 -0.14 20.45 -0.78
N GLY A 26 -0.15 20.28 0.54
CA GLY A 26 -0.62 19.09 1.25
C GLY A 26 0.51 18.24 1.81
N GLY A 27 0.64 18.24 3.15
CA GLY A 27 1.61 17.45 3.93
C GLY A 27 1.03 16.11 4.39
N GLY A 28 0.11 15.50 3.62
CA GLY A 28 -0.26 14.10 3.80
C GLY A 28 0.93 13.18 3.55
N LEU A 29 0.79 11.86 3.78
CA LEU A 29 1.92 10.93 3.62
C LEU A 29 2.57 11.04 2.22
N ALA A 30 1.76 11.20 1.17
CA ALA A 30 2.25 11.39 -0.19
C ALA A 30 3.08 12.68 -0.34
N GLY A 31 2.52 13.84 0.07
CA GLY A 31 3.26 15.11 -0.03
C GLY A 31 4.51 15.15 0.84
N THR A 32 4.50 14.50 2.00
CA THR A 32 5.67 14.33 2.87
C THR A 32 6.76 13.51 2.17
N CYS A 33 6.43 12.36 1.60
CA CYS A 33 7.39 11.53 0.83
C CYS A 33 7.91 12.28 -0.42
N CYS A 34 7.05 13.04 -1.10
CA CYS A 34 7.45 13.88 -2.23
C CYS A 34 8.48 14.93 -1.81
N ALA A 35 8.22 15.65 -0.71
CA ALA A 35 9.10 16.69 -0.22
C ALA A 35 10.48 16.14 0.19
N ILE A 36 10.50 15.03 0.93
CA ILE A 36 11.74 14.36 1.37
C ILE A 36 12.55 13.93 0.13
N THR A 37 11.91 13.27 -0.84
CA THR A 37 12.60 12.80 -2.05
C THR A 37 13.18 13.96 -2.85
N ALA A 38 12.36 14.97 -3.15
CA ALA A 38 12.79 16.13 -3.94
C ALA A 38 13.94 16.89 -3.26
N ALA A 39 13.90 17.04 -1.95
CA ALA A 39 14.95 17.71 -1.20
C ALA A 39 16.25 16.90 -1.15
N ARG A 40 16.19 15.59 -0.98
CA ARG A 40 17.37 14.69 -1.03
C ARG A 40 18.08 14.77 -2.38
N GLU A 41 17.32 14.99 -3.45
CA GLU A 41 17.84 15.17 -4.81
C GLU A 41 18.27 16.63 -5.13
N GLY A 42 18.26 17.49 -4.14
CA GLY A 42 18.86 18.83 -4.17
C GLY A 42 17.91 19.96 -4.55
N LEU A 43 16.59 19.74 -4.65
CA LEU A 43 15.65 20.83 -4.85
C LEU A 43 15.39 21.60 -3.56
N ASN A 44 15.21 22.93 -3.69
CA ASN A 44 14.62 23.75 -2.64
C ASN A 44 13.09 23.59 -2.68
N VAL A 45 12.52 23.11 -1.59
CA VAL A 45 11.11 22.73 -1.48
C VAL A 45 10.37 23.58 -0.47
N VAL A 46 9.17 24.03 -0.80
CA VAL A 46 8.20 24.53 0.16
C VAL A 46 7.10 23.48 0.31
N LEU A 47 6.92 22.97 1.53
CA LEU A 47 5.83 22.06 1.88
C LEU A 47 4.79 22.80 2.72
N VAL A 48 3.57 22.92 2.18
CA VAL A 48 2.44 23.60 2.82
C VAL A 48 1.47 22.56 3.38
N GLN A 49 1.13 22.70 4.66
CA GLN A 49 0.16 21.83 5.33
C GLN A 49 -0.82 22.66 6.16
N ASP A 50 -2.11 22.45 5.92
CA ASP A 50 -3.20 23.17 6.58
C ASP A 50 -3.43 22.77 8.05
N ARG A 51 -2.75 21.73 8.52
CA ARG A 51 -2.85 21.18 9.87
C ARG A 51 -1.52 21.28 10.63
N PRO A 52 -1.55 21.07 11.97
CA PRO A 52 -0.36 21.16 12.81
C PRO A 52 0.62 20.00 12.65
N VAL A 53 0.22 18.91 12.01
CA VAL A 53 1.02 17.68 11.85
C VAL A 53 1.02 17.20 10.39
N LEU A 54 2.01 16.38 10.06
CA LEU A 54 2.14 15.72 8.75
C LEU A 54 1.43 14.35 8.75
N GLY A 55 1.33 13.71 7.57
CA GLY A 55 0.78 12.36 7.43
C GLY A 55 -0.69 12.30 6.99
N GLY A 56 -1.42 13.40 7.06
CA GLY A 56 -2.83 13.46 6.61
C GLY A 56 -3.72 12.44 7.31
N ASN A 57 -4.33 11.52 6.56
CA ASN A 57 -5.18 10.47 7.13
C ASN A 57 -4.42 9.50 8.05
N GLY A 58 -3.10 9.36 7.93
CA GLY A 58 -2.26 8.55 8.82
C GLY A 58 -1.87 9.25 10.13
N SER A 59 -2.04 10.57 10.22
CA SER A 59 -1.67 11.37 11.39
C SER A 59 -2.51 11.06 12.63
N SER A 60 -2.06 11.57 13.78
CA SER A 60 -2.79 11.45 15.04
C SER A 60 -4.17 12.10 15.03
N GLU A 61 -4.44 13.00 14.09
CA GLU A 61 -5.74 13.66 13.97
C GLU A 61 -6.83 12.78 13.36
N VAL A 62 -6.45 11.79 12.52
CA VAL A 62 -7.40 10.90 11.82
C VAL A 62 -7.20 9.44 12.21
N ARG A 63 -5.95 9.01 12.40
CA ARG A 63 -5.54 7.66 12.86
C ARG A 63 -5.95 6.52 11.94
N LEU A 64 -6.03 6.77 10.63
CA LEU A 64 -6.26 5.73 9.63
C LEU A 64 -4.99 4.91 9.44
N TRP A 65 -5.15 3.59 9.27
CA TRP A 65 -4.03 2.68 9.01
C TRP A 65 -3.35 2.99 7.67
N ILE A 66 -2.03 2.98 7.66
CA ILE A 66 -1.25 3.11 6.43
C ILE A 66 -1.26 1.75 5.74
N LEU A 67 -2.14 1.59 4.78
CA LEU A 67 -2.31 0.38 3.99
C LEU A 67 -1.58 0.51 2.65
N GLY A 68 -1.18 -0.64 2.10
CA GLY A 68 -0.50 -0.77 0.81
C GLY A 68 -0.74 -2.12 0.17
N ALA A 69 0.06 -2.48 -0.81
CA ALA A 69 -0.10 -3.69 -1.62
C ALA A 69 -0.08 -5.01 -0.81
N THR A 70 0.64 -5.05 0.32
CA THR A 70 0.79 -6.26 1.15
C THR A 70 -0.22 -6.36 2.30
N SER A 71 -1.13 -5.39 2.46
CA SER A 71 -1.94 -5.27 3.69
C SER A 71 -2.97 -6.39 3.87
N HIS A 72 -3.44 -7.01 2.79
CA HIS A 72 -4.31 -8.20 2.87
C HIS A 72 -3.58 -9.49 3.22
N MET A 73 -2.24 -9.47 3.23
CA MET A 73 -1.39 -10.60 3.55
C MET A 73 -1.52 -11.82 2.63
N GLY A 74 -2.13 -11.68 1.47
CA GLY A 74 -2.16 -12.73 0.45
C GLY A 74 -0.75 -13.03 -0.06
N ASN A 75 -0.49 -14.28 -0.45
CA ASN A 75 0.82 -14.66 -0.98
C ASN A 75 1.12 -13.97 -2.32
N ASN A 76 0.11 -13.70 -3.11
CA ASN A 76 0.21 -13.01 -4.39
C ASN A 76 0.91 -11.63 -4.29
N ASN A 77 0.85 -10.97 -3.13
CA ASN A 77 1.48 -9.67 -2.89
C ASN A 77 2.62 -9.75 -1.86
N ARG A 78 3.15 -10.95 -1.58
CA ARG A 78 4.06 -11.19 -0.45
C ARG A 78 5.31 -10.31 -0.47
N TRP A 79 5.88 -10.07 -1.65
CA TRP A 79 7.09 -9.27 -1.82
C TRP A 79 6.82 -7.92 -2.49
N ALA A 80 5.57 -7.49 -2.50
CA ALA A 80 5.13 -6.23 -3.11
C ALA A 80 5.01 -5.08 -2.09
N ARG A 81 5.86 -5.07 -1.04
CA ARG A 81 5.93 -3.92 -0.15
C ARG A 81 6.48 -2.71 -0.92
N GLU A 82 5.84 -1.58 -0.76
CA GLU A 82 6.30 -0.32 -1.31
C GLU A 82 7.72 -0.03 -0.82
N GLY A 83 8.60 0.35 -1.72
CA GLY A 83 9.99 0.68 -1.41
C GLY A 83 10.22 2.18 -1.23
N GLY A 84 11.49 2.57 -1.12
CA GLY A 84 11.91 3.97 -1.04
C GLY A 84 11.54 4.68 0.28
N VAL A 85 11.24 5.96 0.20
CA VAL A 85 11.02 6.83 1.38
C VAL A 85 9.87 6.33 2.27
N VAL A 86 8.77 5.86 1.70
CA VAL A 86 7.66 5.34 2.50
C VAL A 86 8.06 4.10 3.29
N ASP A 87 8.89 3.23 2.72
CA ASP A 87 9.39 2.06 3.42
C ASP A 87 10.34 2.42 4.56
N GLU A 88 11.22 3.38 4.33
CA GLU A 88 12.09 3.96 5.37
C GLU A 88 11.27 4.48 6.55
N ILE A 89 10.20 5.27 6.29
CA ILE A 89 9.31 5.80 7.32
C ILE A 89 8.62 4.65 8.09
N LEU A 90 8.12 3.63 7.39
CA LEU A 90 7.44 2.51 8.03
C LEU A 90 8.38 1.63 8.86
N LEU A 91 9.62 1.45 8.42
CA LEU A 91 10.66 0.74 9.19
C LEU A 91 11.06 1.53 10.44
N GLU A 92 11.27 2.82 10.31
CA GLU A 92 11.55 3.71 11.45
C GLU A 92 10.40 3.68 12.46
N ASN A 93 9.16 3.76 11.95
CA ASN A 93 7.98 3.68 12.81
C ASN A 93 7.88 2.32 13.51
N LEU A 94 8.18 1.21 12.82
CA LEU A 94 8.19 -0.12 13.45
C LEU A 94 9.23 -0.22 14.58
N TYR A 95 10.40 0.40 14.40
CA TYR A 95 11.49 0.39 15.37
C TYR A 95 11.21 1.29 16.58
N ARG A 96 10.76 2.53 16.35
CA ARG A 96 10.56 3.55 17.40
C ARG A 96 9.17 3.50 18.05
N ASN A 97 8.22 2.86 17.40
CA ASN A 97 6.79 2.89 17.77
C ASN A 97 6.15 1.50 17.75
N PRO A 98 6.70 0.51 18.49
CA PRO A 98 6.19 -0.85 18.49
C PRO A 98 4.74 -0.98 18.99
N GLU A 99 4.28 0.01 19.76
CA GLU A 99 2.93 0.07 20.33
C GLU A 99 1.90 0.65 19.34
N GLY A 100 2.35 1.24 18.21
CA GLY A 100 1.47 1.86 17.22
C GLY A 100 0.84 3.18 17.68
N ASN A 101 1.55 3.98 18.49
CA ASN A 101 1.08 5.28 18.96
C ASN A 101 1.10 6.30 17.81
N PRO A 102 -0.04 6.87 17.40
CA PRO A 102 -0.10 7.82 16.28
C PRO A 102 0.68 9.12 16.53
N LEU A 103 0.87 9.54 17.79
CA LEU A 103 1.68 10.71 18.12
C LEU A 103 3.18 10.51 17.81
N ILE A 104 3.67 9.28 17.97
CA ILE A 104 5.07 8.95 17.64
C ILE A 104 5.25 8.97 16.11
N LEU A 105 4.26 8.51 15.35
CA LEU A 105 4.31 8.61 13.88
C LEU A 105 4.40 10.07 13.43
N ASP A 106 3.61 10.99 14.03
CA ASP A 106 3.68 12.43 13.73
C ASP A 106 5.09 12.97 13.96
N THR A 107 5.75 12.59 15.09
CA THR A 107 7.11 13.05 15.39
C THR A 107 8.12 12.55 14.36
N ILE A 108 8.00 11.29 13.92
CA ILE A 108 8.89 10.72 12.90
C ILE A 108 8.74 11.49 11.57
N LEU A 109 7.51 11.77 11.13
CA LEU A 109 7.27 12.49 9.88
C LEU A 109 7.81 13.92 9.91
N ILE A 110 7.61 14.64 11.03
CA ILE A 110 8.13 16.00 11.20
C ILE A 110 9.66 15.98 11.22
N GLU A 111 10.28 15.07 11.96
CA GLU A 111 11.74 14.93 12.06
C GLU A 111 12.35 14.69 10.68
N LYS A 112 11.86 13.71 9.92
CA LYS A 112 12.32 13.40 8.56
C LYS A 112 12.29 14.60 7.60
N VAL A 113 11.33 15.49 7.79
CA VAL A 113 11.22 16.73 6.97
C VAL A 113 12.15 17.81 7.48
N THR A 114 12.22 18.01 8.81
CA THR A 114 13.01 19.10 9.40
C THR A 114 14.51 18.86 9.44
N GLU A 115 14.95 17.60 9.29
CA GLU A 115 16.35 17.23 9.10
C GLU A 115 16.92 17.70 7.74
N LEU A 116 16.05 18.03 6.78
CA LEU A 116 16.44 18.47 5.44
C LEU A 116 16.39 20.02 5.37
N PRO A 117 17.54 20.71 5.38
CA PRO A 117 17.59 22.18 5.49
C PRO A 117 17.03 22.91 4.27
N ASN A 118 16.90 22.24 3.15
CA ASN A 118 16.31 22.74 1.91
C ASN A 118 14.79 22.53 1.81
N ILE A 119 14.13 22.08 2.89
CA ILE A 119 12.66 22.07 2.98
C ILE A 119 12.21 23.22 3.88
N ARG A 120 11.43 24.13 3.34
CA ARG A 120 10.67 25.10 4.12
C ARG A 120 9.30 24.52 4.44
N LEU A 121 9.12 24.04 5.66
CA LEU A 121 7.83 23.50 6.14
C LEU A 121 6.94 24.64 6.68
N LEU A 122 5.70 24.71 6.18
CA LEU A 122 4.67 25.65 6.63
C LEU A 122 3.46 24.86 7.16
N LEU A 123 3.41 24.63 8.47
CA LEU A 123 2.26 24.01 9.16
C LEU A 123 1.18 25.04 9.48
N ASN A 124 -0.05 24.59 9.75
CA ASN A 124 -1.23 25.42 9.99
C ASN A 124 -1.44 26.48 8.91
N THR A 125 -1.02 26.18 7.69
CA THR A 125 -0.99 27.09 6.57
C THR A 125 -1.85 26.53 5.44
N ALA A 126 -2.99 27.17 5.18
CA ALA A 126 -3.91 26.74 4.14
C ALA A 126 -3.69 27.55 2.85
N MET A 127 -3.51 26.87 1.73
CA MET A 127 -3.61 27.48 0.42
C MET A 127 -5.05 27.95 0.19
N TYR A 128 -5.24 29.19 -0.30
CA TYR A 128 -6.57 29.74 -0.52
C TYR A 128 -6.74 30.38 -1.90
N ASP A 129 -5.64 30.66 -2.62
CA ASP A 129 -5.69 31.27 -3.95
C ASP A 129 -4.40 30.98 -4.74
N LEU A 130 -4.41 31.27 -6.05
CA LEU A 130 -3.23 31.21 -6.91
C LEU A 130 -3.33 32.23 -8.04
N GLU A 131 -2.18 32.58 -8.62
CA GLU A 131 -2.11 33.34 -9.87
C GLU A 131 -1.43 32.50 -10.96
N LYS A 132 -1.90 32.66 -12.17
CA LYS A 132 -1.40 32.00 -13.37
C LYS A 132 -0.53 32.94 -14.19
N LYS A 133 0.52 32.40 -14.79
CA LYS A 133 1.39 33.10 -15.74
C LYS A 133 0.79 33.09 -17.15
N SER A 134 0.07 32.01 -17.48
CA SER A 134 -0.67 31.79 -18.73
C SER A 134 -1.95 30.99 -18.44
N SER A 135 -2.72 30.67 -19.47
CA SER A 135 -3.92 29.83 -19.31
C SER A 135 -3.65 28.45 -18.74
N ASP A 136 -2.42 27.96 -18.87
CA ASP A 136 -1.99 26.59 -18.55
C ASP A 136 -0.76 26.51 -17.62
N GLU A 137 -0.26 27.64 -17.08
CA GLU A 137 0.93 27.67 -16.22
C GLU A 137 0.67 28.48 -14.95
N ILE A 138 0.92 27.87 -13.79
CA ILE A 138 0.86 28.51 -12.46
C ILE A 138 2.11 29.37 -12.26
N ASP A 139 1.94 30.64 -11.81
CA ASP A 139 3.06 31.52 -11.41
C ASP A 139 3.36 31.35 -9.91
N HIS A 140 2.36 31.47 -9.06
CA HIS A 140 2.53 31.30 -7.61
C HIS A 140 1.20 30.94 -6.93
N VAL A 141 1.30 30.38 -5.74
CA VAL A 141 0.16 30.11 -4.87
C VAL A 141 0.18 31.04 -3.66
N LEU A 142 -1.02 31.36 -3.16
CA LEU A 142 -1.24 32.16 -1.97
C LEU A 142 -1.74 31.26 -0.83
N ALA A 143 -1.09 31.37 0.32
CA ALA A 143 -1.46 30.59 1.49
C ALA A 143 -1.54 31.51 2.72
N PHE A 144 -2.32 31.10 3.72
CA PHE A 144 -2.53 31.85 4.95
C PHE A 144 -2.37 30.98 6.17
N CYS A 145 -1.58 31.45 7.13
CA CYS A 145 -1.47 30.84 8.45
C CYS A 145 -2.22 31.68 9.47
N SER A 146 -3.31 31.17 10.00
CA SER A 146 -4.12 31.87 11.01
C SER A 146 -3.41 32.02 12.36
N GLN A 147 -2.43 31.12 12.68
CA GLN A 147 -1.72 31.13 13.95
C GLN A 147 -0.73 32.28 14.07
N ASN A 148 -0.12 32.72 12.97
CA ASN A 148 0.85 33.83 12.95
C ASN A 148 0.38 35.06 12.17
N SER A 149 -0.83 35.00 11.57
CA SER A 149 -1.43 36.07 10.76
C SER A 149 -0.58 36.50 9.56
N ILE A 150 0.15 35.55 8.94
CA ILE A 150 0.99 35.81 7.76
C ILE A 150 0.30 35.24 6.51
N GLN A 151 0.29 36.03 5.45
CA GLN A 151 0.03 35.57 4.10
C GLN A 151 1.35 35.21 3.42
N TYR A 152 1.38 34.03 2.80
CA TYR A 152 2.53 33.54 2.05
C TYR A 152 2.27 33.62 0.57
N LYS A 153 3.19 34.22 -0.19
CA LYS A 153 3.26 34.17 -1.64
C LYS A 153 4.36 33.20 -2.04
N LEU A 154 4.00 32.04 -2.57
CA LEU A 154 4.91 30.91 -2.82
C LEU A 154 5.12 30.76 -4.33
N LYS A 155 6.29 31.11 -4.82
CA LYS A 155 6.67 31.06 -6.22
C LYS A 155 7.59 29.88 -6.51
N ALA A 156 7.31 29.13 -7.59
CA ALA A 156 8.15 28.04 -8.06
C ALA A 156 8.03 27.87 -9.58
N SER A 157 8.93 27.07 -10.17
CA SER A 157 8.78 26.62 -11.55
C SER A 157 7.84 25.42 -11.69
N LEU A 158 7.73 24.60 -10.64
CA LEU A 158 6.94 23.38 -10.60
C LEU A 158 6.09 23.33 -9.34
N PHE A 159 4.91 22.73 -9.47
CA PHE A 159 3.93 22.60 -8.40
C PHE A 159 3.47 21.15 -8.27
N VAL A 160 3.24 20.70 -7.03
CA VAL A 160 2.68 19.37 -6.71
C VAL A 160 1.44 19.55 -5.85
N ASP A 161 0.31 19.05 -6.32
CA ASP A 161 -0.90 18.96 -5.51
C ASP A 161 -0.96 17.60 -4.81
N GLY A 162 -0.75 17.61 -3.50
CA GLY A 162 -0.88 16.48 -2.57
C GLY A 162 -1.93 16.75 -1.49
N SER A 163 -2.81 17.73 -1.70
CA SER A 163 -3.77 18.22 -0.70
C SER A 163 -4.92 17.25 -0.39
N GLY A 164 -5.03 16.19 -1.17
CA GLY A 164 -6.04 15.14 -1.01
C GLY A 164 -7.39 15.47 -1.66
N ASP A 165 -7.83 16.72 -1.68
CA ASP A 165 -9.03 17.17 -2.38
C ASP A 165 -8.71 17.97 -3.64
N GLY A 166 -7.41 18.19 -3.93
CA GLY A 166 -6.95 18.86 -5.14
C GLY A 166 -7.28 20.33 -5.20
N ILE A 167 -7.10 21.08 -4.10
CA ILE A 167 -7.44 22.50 -4.05
C ILE A 167 -6.64 23.32 -5.07
N MET A 168 -5.34 23.06 -5.20
CA MET A 168 -4.49 23.77 -6.15
C MET A 168 -4.86 23.43 -7.60
N SER A 169 -5.04 22.15 -7.87
CA SER A 169 -5.43 21.66 -9.20
C SER A 169 -6.80 22.22 -9.62
N PHE A 170 -7.75 22.24 -8.69
CA PHE A 170 -9.08 22.80 -8.93
C PHE A 170 -9.01 24.30 -9.27
N MET A 171 -8.32 25.08 -8.46
CA MET A 171 -8.20 26.53 -8.67
C MET A 171 -7.38 26.87 -9.92
N ALA A 172 -6.40 26.04 -10.29
CA ALA A 172 -5.64 26.20 -11.53
C ALA A 172 -6.47 25.90 -12.79
N GLY A 173 -7.65 25.28 -12.65
CA GLY A 173 -8.50 24.87 -13.77
C GLY A 173 -8.06 23.55 -14.40
N ALA A 174 -7.43 22.67 -13.63
CA ALA A 174 -7.11 21.32 -14.08
C ALA A 174 -8.40 20.51 -14.28
N ALA A 175 -8.46 19.74 -15.35
CA ALA A 175 -9.60 18.87 -15.63
C ALA A 175 -9.72 17.79 -14.55
N PHE A 176 -10.93 17.53 -14.07
CA PHE A 176 -11.18 16.54 -13.03
C PHE A 176 -12.53 15.84 -13.20
N ARG A 177 -12.66 14.70 -12.50
CA ARG A 177 -13.88 13.91 -12.33
C ARG A 177 -14.21 13.81 -10.85
N MET A 178 -15.49 13.67 -10.53
CA MET A 178 -15.97 13.48 -9.17
C MET A 178 -17.19 12.56 -9.18
N GLY A 179 -17.17 11.50 -8.39
CA GLY A 179 -18.19 10.45 -8.41
C GLY A 179 -17.88 9.32 -9.38
N ALA A 180 -18.67 8.26 -9.31
CA ALA A 180 -18.52 7.07 -10.14
C ALA A 180 -18.93 7.36 -11.59
N GLU A 181 -18.12 6.94 -12.53
CA GLU A 181 -18.44 6.89 -13.96
C GLU A 181 -19.46 5.77 -14.23
N SER A 182 -20.19 5.87 -15.34
CA SER A 182 -21.02 4.75 -15.80
C SER A 182 -20.16 3.59 -16.31
N ALA A 183 -20.69 2.38 -16.24
CA ALA A 183 -20.01 1.17 -16.72
C ALA A 183 -19.52 1.28 -18.16
N ASP A 184 -20.29 1.96 -19.02
CA ASP A 184 -20.00 2.09 -20.45
C ASP A 184 -18.78 2.98 -20.76
N GLU A 185 -18.41 3.90 -19.87
CA GLU A 185 -17.34 4.86 -20.16
C GLU A 185 -15.95 4.22 -20.24
N PHE A 186 -15.68 3.26 -19.36
CA PHE A 186 -14.39 2.53 -19.30
C PHE A 186 -14.56 1.01 -19.45
N ASP A 187 -15.77 0.52 -19.77
CA ASP A 187 -16.10 -0.89 -19.81
C ASP A 187 -15.76 -1.59 -18.48
N GLU A 188 -16.24 -0.99 -17.37
CA GLU A 188 -15.98 -1.40 -15.99
C GLU A 188 -17.22 -2.03 -15.36
N ALA A 189 -17.22 -3.34 -15.18
CA ALA A 189 -18.37 -4.07 -14.65
C ALA A 189 -18.66 -3.79 -13.16
N PHE A 190 -17.75 -3.17 -12.41
CA PHE A 190 -18.00 -2.70 -11.04
C PHE A 190 -18.57 -1.28 -10.98
N ALA A 191 -18.51 -0.55 -12.07
CA ALA A 191 -19.11 0.77 -12.13
C ALA A 191 -20.65 0.67 -12.16
N PRO A 192 -21.39 1.68 -11.69
CA PRO A 192 -22.84 1.69 -11.78
C PRO A 192 -23.31 1.77 -13.23
N ASP A 193 -24.54 1.29 -13.49
CA ASP A 193 -25.19 1.34 -14.80
C ASP A 193 -25.68 2.76 -15.21
N HIS A 194 -25.60 3.72 -14.30
CA HIS A 194 -26.02 5.13 -14.48
C HIS A 194 -24.90 6.09 -14.08
N GLN A 195 -24.91 7.27 -14.68
CA GLN A 195 -23.88 8.28 -14.41
C GLN A 195 -24.01 8.88 -13.01
N TYR A 196 -22.84 9.10 -12.39
CA TYR A 196 -22.52 10.01 -11.30
C TYR A 196 -23.46 10.05 -10.09
N GLY A 197 -22.87 10.15 -8.95
CA GLY A 197 -23.53 10.42 -7.68
C GLY A 197 -23.02 9.56 -6.55
N GLU A 198 -22.22 8.54 -6.85
CA GLU A 198 -21.65 7.69 -5.82
C GLU A 198 -20.17 7.99 -5.63
N LEU A 199 -19.84 8.39 -4.42
CA LEU A 199 -18.48 8.60 -3.92
C LEU A 199 -18.24 7.65 -2.76
N LEU A 200 -16.99 7.42 -2.42
CA LEU A 200 -16.63 6.76 -1.17
C LEU A 200 -16.73 7.78 -0.02
N GLY A 201 -17.64 7.54 0.91
CA GLY A 201 -17.90 8.42 2.04
C GLY A 201 -16.71 8.58 2.98
N HIS A 202 -16.82 9.56 3.89
CA HIS A 202 -15.81 9.78 4.93
C HIS A 202 -16.04 8.83 6.09
N SER A 203 -14.96 8.49 6.82
CA SER A 203 -15.01 7.77 8.08
C SER A 203 -14.56 8.62 9.25
N LEU A 204 -15.10 8.31 10.41
CA LEU A 204 -14.63 8.86 11.66
C LEU A 204 -14.46 7.75 12.70
N TYR A 205 -13.40 7.83 13.49
CA TYR A 205 -13.06 6.85 14.51
C TYR A 205 -13.14 7.44 15.91
N PHE A 206 -13.20 6.57 16.91
CA PHE A 206 -13.02 6.92 18.30
C PHE A 206 -12.24 5.83 19.05
N TYR A 207 -11.61 6.20 20.13
CA TYR A 207 -10.97 5.28 21.06
C TYR A 207 -11.57 5.41 22.44
N SER A 208 -11.65 4.31 23.14
CA SER A 208 -12.02 4.25 24.55
C SER A 208 -10.89 3.63 25.37
N LYS A 209 -10.88 3.93 26.66
CA LYS A 209 -9.96 3.32 27.61
C LYS A 209 -10.68 2.87 28.87
N ASP A 210 -10.20 1.77 29.46
CA ASP A 210 -10.60 1.31 30.77
C ASP A 210 -9.98 2.20 31.85
N THR A 211 -10.79 2.72 32.76
CA THR A 211 -10.36 3.56 33.90
C THR A 211 -10.23 2.77 35.20
N GLY A 212 -10.49 1.46 35.17
CA GLY A 212 -10.50 0.60 36.35
C GLY A 212 -11.68 0.79 37.32
N LYS A 213 -12.61 1.70 37.02
CA LYS A 213 -13.80 1.98 37.82
C LYS A 213 -14.95 2.47 36.95
N PRO A 214 -16.23 2.30 37.39
CA PRO A 214 -17.36 2.78 36.62
C PRO A 214 -17.33 4.27 36.32
N VAL A 215 -17.57 4.63 35.07
CA VAL A 215 -17.64 6.01 34.59
C VAL A 215 -19.02 6.25 33.98
N ARG A 216 -19.71 7.29 34.47
CA ARG A 216 -20.97 7.74 33.88
C ARG A 216 -20.73 8.48 32.59
N PHE A 217 -21.56 8.25 31.60
CA PHE A 217 -21.61 9.03 30.36
C PHE A 217 -22.95 9.73 30.21
N VAL A 218 -22.93 11.00 29.90
CA VAL A 218 -24.12 11.79 29.54
C VAL A 218 -23.96 12.17 28.09
N PRO A 219 -24.82 11.68 27.17
CA PRO A 219 -24.69 11.97 25.75
C PRO A 219 -24.93 13.45 25.49
N PRO A 220 -24.22 14.04 24.50
CA PRO A 220 -24.57 15.39 24.03
C PRO A 220 -25.94 15.36 23.35
N SER A 221 -26.63 16.50 23.35
CA SER A 221 -28.00 16.61 22.79
C SER A 221 -28.09 16.27 21.30
N TYR A 222 -26.99 16.35 20.57
CA TYR A 222 -26.92 15.99 19.15
C TYR A 222 -26.62 14.50 18.89
N ALA A 223 -26.37 13.68 19.92
CA ALA A 223 -26.15 12.25 19.72
C ALA A 223 -27.39 11.59 19.09
N ASN A 224 -27.18 10.68 18.13
CA ASN A 224 -28.27 9.92 17.53
C ASN A 224 -28.90 8.99 18.57
N THR A 225 -30.16 9.20 18.87
CA THR A 225 -30.91 8.41 19.87
C THR A 225 -31.48 7.11 19.29
N GLU A 226 -31.55 6.99 17.98
CA GLU A 226 -32.13 5.85 17.26
C GLU A 226 -31.04 4.95 16.62
N ILE A 227 -29.87 4.87 17.25
CA ILE A 227 -28.71 4.17 16.70
C ILE A 227 -28.99 2.67 16.42
N SER A 228 -29.85 2.04 17.22
CA SER A 228 -30.25 0.65 17.02
C SER A 228 -31.10 0.39 15.76
N GLN A 229 -31.64 1.44 15.16
CA GLN A 229 -32.41 1.37 13.91
C GLN A 229 -31.51 1.43 12.67
N LEU A 230 -30.22 1.77 12.83
CA LEU A 230 -29.30 1.77 11.70
C LEU A 230 -29.12 0.36 11.15
N PRO A 231 -29.23 0.16 9.82
CA PRO A 231 -29.14 -1.19 9.22
C PRO A 231 -27.87 -1.94 9.63
N ARG A 232 -26.76 -1.24 9.76
CA ARG A 232 -25.46 -1.83 10.14
C ARG A 232 -25.29 -2.07 11.63
N PHE A 233 -26.17 -1.55 12.46
CA PHE A 233 -26.11 -1.78 13.90
C PHE A 233 -26.11 -3.27 14.26
N LYS A 234 -26.83 -4.11 13.47
CA LYS A 234 -26.86 -5.58 13.65
C LYS A 234 -25.50 -6.26 13.43
N SER A 235 -24.60 -5.63 12.68
CA SER A 235 -23.24 -6.12 12.47
C SER A 235 -22.23 -5.53 13.47
N PHE A 236 -22.69 -4.80 14.44
CA PHE A 236 -21.89 -4.15 15.46
C PHE A 236 -21.24 -5.18 16.37
N ASN A 237 -19.91 -5.16 16.45
CA ASN A 237 -19.17 -6.00 17.37
C ASN A 237 -18.83 -5.19 18.62
N LEU A 238 -19.51 -5.50 19.72
CA LEU A 238 -19.37 -4.80 21.01
C LEU A 238 -17.97 -4.89 21.63
N LYS A 239 -17.15 -5.83 21.17
CA LYS A 239 -15.73 -5.93 21.57
C LYS A 239 -14.85 -4.90 20.88
N ASP A 240 -15.36 -4.24 19.84
CA ASP A 240 -14.63 -3.26 19.05
C ASP A 240 -14.93 -1.82 19.55
N HIS A 241 -14.52 -1.52 20.77
CA HIS A 241 -14.73 -0.22 21.40
C HIS A 241 -13.73 0.82 20.90
N GLY A 242 -13.73 1.12 19.63
CA GLY A 242 -12.79 2.14 19.12
C GLY A 242 -12.50 2.01 17.63
N CYS A 243 -11.25 2.14 17.25
CA CYS A 243 -10.79 2.27 15.86
C CYS A 243 -11.20 1.13 14.91
N ARG A 244 -11.68 0.01 15.42
CA ARG A 244 -12.16 -1.09 14.58
C ARG A 244 -13.52 -0.84 13.96
N LEU A 245 -14.22 0.22 14.35
CA LEU A 245 -15.48 0.65 13.73
C LEU A 245 -15.22 1.45 12.42
N TRP A 246 -14.35 0.98 11.55
CA TRP A 246 -14.01 1.61 10.28
C TRP A 246 -15.21 1.79 9.33
N TRP A 247 -16.29 1.08 9.55
CA TRP A 247 -17.54 1.16 8.80
C TRP A 247 -18.45 2.32 9.23
N VAL A 248 -18.07 3.12 10.23
CA VAL A 248 -18.76 4.38 10.54
C VAL A 248 -18.43 5.39 9.45
N GLU A 249 -19.21 5.33 8.40
CA GLU A 249 -19.03 6.08 7.16
C GLU A 249 -20.29 6.85 6.78
N TYR A 250 -20.11 8.00 6.15
CA TYR A 250 -21.21 8.82 5.64
C TYR A 250 -20.76 9.73 4.53
N GLY A 251 -21.69 10.15 3.67
CA GLY A 251 -21.54 11.24 2.72
C GLY A 251 -21.19 10.83 1.29
N GLY A 252 -21.26 9.52 0.94
CA GLY A 252 -20.99 9.10 -0.44
C GLY A 252 -22.00 9.60 -1.48
N ARG A 253 -23.16 10.11 -1.04
CA ARG A 253 -24.15 10.79 -1.91
C ARG A 253 -24.13 12.31 -1.77
N LYS A 254 -23.09 12.85 -1.15
CA LYS A 254 -22.91 14.28 -0.93
C LYS A 254 -21.66 14.78 -1.65
N ASP A 255 -21.56 16.09 -1.80
CA ASP A 255 -20.30 16.71 -2.19
C ASP A 255 -19.29 16.55 -1.05
N THR A 256 -18.39 15.57 -1.20
CA THR A 256 -17.40 15.21 -0.18
C THR A 256 -16.35 16.32 0.08
N VAL A 257 -16.34 17.36 -0.74
CA VAL A 257 -15.48 18.54 -0.55
C VAL A 257 -16.26 19.64 0.16
N HIS A 258 -17.33 20.14 -0.47
CA HIS A 258 -18.05 21.32 0.03
C HIS A 258 -18.95 21.02 1.24
N GLU A 259 -19.48 19.80 1.34
CA GLU A 259 -20.29 19.35 2.49
C GLU A 259 -19.49 18.60 3.56
N SER A 260 -18.16 18.65 3.52
CA SER A 260 -17.29 17.87 4.44
C SER A 260 -17.59 18.14 5.93
N GLU A 261 -17.92 19.39 6.30
CA GLU A 261 -18.32 19.74 7.67
C GLU A 261 -19.69 19.14 8.04
N THR A 262 -20.66 19.17 7.15
CA THR A 262 -21.98 18.52 7.35
C THR A 262 -21.83 17.02 7.54
N ILE A 263 -20.97 16.39 6.73
CA ILE A 263 -20.63 14.95 6.84
C ILE A 263 -20.00 14.65 8.21
N LYS A 264 -19.07 15.48 8.66
CA LYS A 264 -18.43 15.34 9.97
C LYS A 264 -19.44 15.42 11.12
N TRP A 265 -20.37 16.39 11.08
CA TRP A 265 -21.41 16.51 12.09
C TRP A 265 -22.30 15.26 12.16
N GLU A 266 -22.68 14.69 11.02
CA GLU A 266 -23.46 13.46 11.02
C GLU A 266 -22.68 12.26 11.59
N LEU A 267 -21.40 12.15 11.23
CA LEU A 267 -20.53 11.12 11.83
C LEU A 267 -20.38 11.28 13.34
N TRP A 268 -20.28 12.51 13.87
CA TRP A 268 -20.32 12.73 15.32
C TRP A 268 -21.63 12.30 15.95
N ARG A 269 -22.77 12.63 15.34
CA ARG A 269 -24.09 12.18 15.81
C ARG A 269 -24.13 10.65 15.94
N VAL A 270 -23.62 9.94 14.95
CA VAL A 270 -23.55 8.49 14.93
C VAL A 270 -22.60 7.97 16.03
N ILE A 271 -21.36 8.48 16.11
CA ILE A 271 -20.37 8.02 17.10
C ILE A 271 -20.87 8.23 18.54
N TYR A 272 -21.37 9.41 18.86
CA TYR A 272 -21.89 9.66 20.20
C TYR A 272 -23.17 8.87 20.49
N GLY A 273 -23.96 8.56 19.48
CA GLY A 273 -25.09 7.62 19.59
C GLY A 273 -24.64 6.19 19.89
N ILE A 274 -23.65 5.68 19.16
CA ILE A 274 -23.02 4.37 19.43
C ILE A 274 -22.48 4.32 20.86
N TRP A 275 -21.71 5.34 21.26
CA TRP A 275 -21.13 5.38 22.60
C TRP A 275 -22.20 5.47 23.69
N ASN A 276 -23.28 6.24 23.46
CA ASN A 276 -24.43 6.30 24.37
C ASN A 276 -25.11 4.93 24.53
N HIS A 277 -25.33 4.23 23.43
CA HIS A 277 -25.90 2.87 23.46
C HIS A 277 -25.01 1.93 24.29
N LEU A 278 -23.69 1.91 23.99
CA LEU A 278 -22.72 1.08 24.71
C LEU A 278 -22.73 1.34 26.22
N LYS A 279 -22.84 2.60 26.64
CA LYS A 279 -22.75 3.01 28.04
C LYS A 279 -24.08 2.89 28.81
N ASN A 280 -25.19 3.14 28.14
CA ASN A 280 -26.46 3.42 28.84
C ASN A 280 -27.61 2.47 28.45
N SER A 281 -27.45 1.56 27.47
CA SER A 281 -28.51 0.58 27.16
C SER A 281 -28.69 -0.51 28.22
N GLY A 282 -27.66 -0.76 29.02
CA GLY A 282 -27.63 -1.88 29.95
C GLY A 282 -27.21 -3.21 29.31
N GLU A 283 -27.00 -3.25 28.00
CA GLU A 283 -26.66 -4.45 27.25
C GLU A 283 -25.17 -4.78 27.28
N ASN A 284 -24.32 -3.82 27.71
CA ASN A 284 -22.86 -3.89 27.61
C ASN A 284 -22.18 -3.63 28.97
N PRO A 285 -22.31 -4.49 29.95
CA PRO A 285 -21.73 -4.27 31.28
C PRO A 285 -20.20 -4.18 31.26
N GLU A 286 -19.53 -4.79 30.27
CA GLU A 286 -18.08 -4.77 30.11
C GLU A 286 -17.52 -3.37 29.81
N VAL A 287 -18.32 -2.45 29.29
CA VAL A 287 -17.89 -1.07 29.05
C VAL A 287 -18.17 -0.12 30.20
N ALA A 288 -18.68 -0.63 31.35
CA ALA A 288 -19.00 0.22 32.51
C ALA A 288 -17.82 1.10 32.94
N ASN A 289 -16.60 0.54 32.94
CA ASN A 289 -15.38 1.23 33.33
C ASN A 289 -14.75 2.05 32.20
N HIS A 290 -15.27 1.99 31.00
CA HIS A 290 -14.68 2.67 29.86
C HIS A 290 -15.13 4.14 29.75
N THR A 291 -14.20 4.99 29.30
CA THR A 291 -14.47 6.38 28.89
C THR A 291 -13.94 6.62 27.48
N LEU A 292 -14.47 7.62 26.80
CA LEU A 292 -13.86 8.09 25.54
C LEU A 292 -12.49 8.68 25.83
N GLU A 293 -11.47 8.18 25.13
CA GLU A 293 -10.12 8.73 25.18
C GLU A 293 -9.90 9.72 24.05
N TRP A 294 -10.44 9.42 22.89
CA TRP A 294 -10.30 10.24 21.70
C TRP A 294 -11.48 10.02 20.76
N VAL A 295 -11.95 11.09 20.15
CA VAL A 295 -12.91 11.06 19.04
C VAL A 295 -12.32 11.90 17.91
N GLY A 296 -12.30 11.40 16.70
CA GLY A 296 -11.80 12.13 15.54
C GLY A 296 -12.53 13.46 15.36
N THR A 297 -11.78 14.52 15.12
CA THR A 297 -12.30 15.85 14.84
C THR A 297 -12.22 16.20 13.36
N ILE A 298 -11.45 15.41 12.62
CA ILE A 298 -11.28 15.50 11.17
C ILE A 298 -11.61 14.14 10.59
N PRO A 299 -12.57 14.05 9.66
CA PRO A 299 -12.92 12.78 9.06
C PRO A 299 -11.83 12.29 8.11
N GLY A 300 -11.60 10.99 8.12
CA GLY A 300 -10.78 10.32 7.12
C GLY A 300 -11.48 10.32 5.77
N LYS A 301 -11.00 11.14 4.87
CA LYS A 301 -11.58 11.28 3.52
C LYS A 301 -11.06 10.16 2.62
N ARG A 302 -11.98 9.51 1.89
CA ARG A 302 -11.64 8.49 0.90
C ARG A 302 -11.59 9.06 -0.50
N GLU A 303 -12.69 9.60 -0.98
CA GLU A 303 -12.81 10.09 -2.34
C GLU A 303 -13.30 11.54 -2.38
N SER A 304 -12.76 12.27 -3.36
CA SER A 304 -13.18 13.59 -3.76
C SER A 304 -12.93 13.77 -5.25
N ARG A 305 -12.27 14.83 -5.69
CA ARG A 305 -11.87 15.03 -7.08
C ARG A 305 -10.75 14.07 -7.46
N ARG A 306 -10.81 13.52 -8.66
CA ARG A 306 -9.76 12.77 -9.36
C ARG A 306 -9.38 13.55 -10.61
N PHE A 307 -8.15 14.03 -10.69
CA PHE A 307 -7.73 14.88 -11.80
C PHE A 307 -7.29 14.06 -12.99
N GLU A 308 -7.48 14.61 -14.19
CA GLU A 308 -7.14 13.91 -15.42
C GLU A 308 -5.68 14.17 -15.82
N GLY A 309 -4.93 13.08 -15.96
CA GLY A 309 -3.65 13.02 -16.65
C GLY A 309 -3.83 12.66 -18.12
N ASP A 310 -2.74 12.36 -18.81
CA ASP A 310 -2.78 11.86 -20.19
C ASP A 310 -3.24 10.40 -20.28
N TYR A 311 -3.40 9.74 -19.15
CA TYR A 311 -3.98 8.41 -19.02
C TYR A 311 -4.89 8.33 -17.78
N ILE A 312 -6.01 7.63 -17.90
CA ILE A 312 -6.90 7.34 -16.78
C ILE A 312 -6.79 5.84 -16.47
N LEU A 313 -6.26 5.51 -15.29
CA LEU A 313 -6.16 4.13 -14.82
C LEU A 313 -7.54 3.54 -14.62
N SER A 314 -7.80 2.34 -15.15
CA SER A 314 -9.11 1.69 -15.18
C SER A 314 -9.12 0.31 -14.49
N GLN A 315 -10.30 -0.23 -14.20
CA GLN A 315 -10.47 -1.59 -13.66
C GLN A 315 -9.72 -2.63 -14.50
N LYS A 316 -9.80 -2.53 -15.83
CA LYS A 316 -9.13 -3.46 -16.75
C LYS A 316 -7.61 -3.49 -16.53
N ASP A 317 -6.98 -2.33 -16.36
CA ASP A 317 -5.54 -2.24 -16.14
C ASP A 317 -5.10 -2.99 -14.87
N LEU A 318 -5.93 -2.93 -13.82
CA LEU A 318 -5.68 -3.60 -12.56
C LEU A 318 -5.87 -5.12 -12.67
N VAL A 319 -7.00 -5.53 -13.21
CA VAL A 319 -7.40 -6.94 -13.30
C VAL A 319 -6.51 -7.70 -14.27
N GLU A 320 -6.22 -7.12 -15.42
CA GLU A 320 -5.38 -7.71 -16.45
C GLU A 320 -3.88 -7.55 -16.16
N GLN A 321 -3.53 -6.79 -15.11
CA GLN A 321 -2.12 -6.46 -14.79
C GLN A 321 -1.38 -5.93 -16.02
N ARG A 322 -1.97 -4.91 -16.66
CA ARG A 322 -1.46 -4.33 -17.89
C ARG A 322 -0.04 -3.80 -17.71
N SER A 323 0.83 -4.09 -18.67
CA SER A 323 2.17 -3.51 -18.75
C SER A 323 2.13 -2.13 -19.41
N PHE A 324 2.89 -1.18 -18.83
CA PHE A 324 3.07 0.16 -19.37
C PHE A 324 4.54 0.47 -19.53
N ASP A 325 4.92 1.03 -20.68
CA ASP A 325 6.31 1.44 -20.94
C ASP A 325 6.74 2.56 -19.97
N ASP A 326 5.78 3.40 -19.56
CA ASP A 326 5.97 4.48 -18.60
C ASP A 326 5.56 4.11 -17.16
N ALA A 327 5.57 2.83 -16.80
CA ALA A 327 5.33 2.40 -15.42
C ALA A 327 6.42 2.93 -14.49
N VAL A 328 6.02 3.65 -13.44
CA VAL A 328 6.94 4.21 -12.42
C VAL A 328 6.61 3.74 -11.02
N SER A 329 5.49 3.05 -10.85
CA SER A 329 4.99 2.58 -9.57
C SER A 329 4.05 1.38 -9.74
N PHE A 330 3.48 0.90 -8.66
CA PHE A 330 2.53 -0.21 -8.65
C PHE A 330 1.53 -0.09 -7.50
N GLY A 331 0.40 -0.77 -7.66
CA GLY A 331 -0.56 -1.02 -6.60
C GLY A 331 -0.83 -2.52 -6.45
N GLY A 332 -1.52 -2.89 -5.39
CA GLY A 332 -1.84 -4.30 -5.09
C GLY A 332 -2.92 -4.46 -4.03
N TRP A 333 -3.53 -3.37 -3.58
CA TRP A 333 -4.73 -3.42 -2.76
C TRP A 333 -5.90 -3.96 -3.59
N ALA A 334 -6.87 -4.62 -2.95
CA ALA A 334 -8.08 -5.06 -3.64
C ALA A 334 -8.85 -3.89 -4.27
N LEU A 335 -9.70 -4.18 -5.23
CA LEU A 335 -10.76 -3.26 -5.66
C LEU A 335 -11.74 -3.11 -4.50
N ASP A 336 -11.63 -2.01 -3.77
CA ASP A 336 -12.28 -1.80 -2.48
C ASP A 336 -13.29 -0.66 -2.60
N LEU A 337 -14.53 -1.04 -2.88
CA LEU A 337 -15.65 -0.14 -3.07
C LEU A 337 -16.56 -0.16 -1.84
N HIS A 338 -16.92 1.02 -1.37
CA HIS A 338 -17.80 1.23 -0.22
C HIS A 338 -19.15 1.75 -0.69
N PRO A 339 -20.27 1.27 -0.13
CA PRO A 339 -21.58 1.77 -0.52
C PRO A 339 -21.73 3.24 -0.11
N ALA A 340 -22.26 4.04 -1.04
CA ALA A 340 -22.42 5.48 -0.87
C ALA A 340 -23.30 5.87 0.35
N ASP A 341 -24.25 5.02 0.73
CA ASP A 341 -25.15 5.25 1.88
C ASP A 341 -24.44 5.09 3.25
N GLY A 342 -23.22 4.56 3.28
CA GLY A 342 -22.43 4.45 4.50
C GLY A 342 -23.17 3.69 5.60
N VAL A 343 -23.24 4.26 6.80
CA VAL A 343 -23.92 3.64 7.98
C VAL A 343 -25.41 3.43 7.79
N TYR A 344 -26.03 4.13 6.87
CA TYR A 344 -27.45 4.01 6.53
C TYR A 344 -27.74 2.97 5.46
N GLY A 345 -26.71 2.34 4.89
CA GLY A 345 -26.85 1.33 3.85
C GLY A 345 -27.06 -0.08 4.41
N GLU A 346 -27.89 -0.86 3.71
CA GLU A 346 -28.11 -2.27 4.02
C GLU A 346 -27.02 -3.20 3.50
N LYS A 347 -26.25 -2.74 2.47
CA LYS A 347 -25.16 -3.50 1.86
C LYS A 347 -23.97 -3.65 2.85
N PRO A 348 -23.11 -4.65 2.70
CA PRO A 348 -21.86 -4.77 3.46
C PRO A 348 -21.04 -3.49 3.46
N GLY A 349 -20.21 -3.29 4.48
CA GLY A 349 -19.38 -2.08 4.67
C GLY A 349 -18.43 -1.76 3.53
N CYS A 350 -17.97 -2.79 2.82
CA CYS A 350 -17.21 -2.67 1.58
C CYS A 350 -17.37 -3.94 0.76
N THR A 351 -17.01 -3.84 -0.50
CA THR A 351 -16.79 -4.97 -1.40
C THR A 351 -15.35 -4.95 -1.82
N GLN A 352 -14.61 -6.00 -1.45
CA GLN A 352 -13.17 -6.12 -1.76
C GLN A 352 -12.94 -7.31 -2.69
N TRP A 353 -12.60 -7.02 -3.94
CA TRP A 353 -12.25 -8.02 -4.92
C TRP A 353 -10.75 -8.02 -5.18
N HIS A 354 -10.11 -9.15 -4.86
CA HIS A 354 -8.66 -9.32 -5.01
C HIS A 354 -8.28 -9.56 -6.47
N THR A 355 -7.19 -8.95 -6.90
CA THR A 355 -6.54 -9.25 -8.17
C THR A 355 -5.48 -10.32 -7.96
N LYS A 356 -5.11 -11.05 -9.03
CA LYS A 356 -4.17 -12.17 -8.94
C LYS A 356 -2.71 -11.77 -8.66
N GLY A 357 -2.40 -10.48 -8.74
CA GLY A 357 -1.07 -9.94 -8.46
C GLY A 357 -1.09 -8.42 -8.37
N VAL A 358 0.09 -7.80 -8.41
CA VAL A 358 0.23 -6.36 -8.45
C VAL A 358 0.03 -5.83 -9.87
N TYR A 359 -0.45 -4.59 -9.98
CA TYR A 359 -0.60 -3.88 -11.24
C TYR A 359 0.33 -2.67 -11.32
N GLN A 360 0.76 -2.32 -12.51
CA GLN A 360 1.60 -1.15 -12.75
C GLN A 360 0.78 0.14 -12.75
N ILE A 361 1.40 1.25 -12.32
CA ILE A 361 0.83 2.59 -12.38
C ILE A 361 1.72 3.43 -13.31
N PRO A 362 1.17 3.90 -14.46
CA PRO A 362 1.94 4.67 -15.43
C PRO A 362 2.14 6.12 -15.00
N TYR A 363 3.26 6.71 -15.37
CA TYR A 363 3.61 8.10 -15.09
C TYR A 363 2.56 9.10 -15.61
N ARG A 364 1.92 8.81 -16.74
CA ARG A 364 0.87 9.63 -17.35
C ARG A 364 -0.36 9.86 -16.47
N THR A 365 -0.48 9.19 -15.34
CA THR A 365 -1.56 9.43 -14.35
C THR A 365 -1.18 10.49 -13.31
N MET A 366 0.07 10.98 -13.29
CA MET A 366 0.66 11.72 -12.17
C MET A 366 0.93 13.20 -12.46
N TYR A 367 0.48 13.71 -13.58
CA TYR A 367 0.53 15.14 -13.91
C TYR A 367 -0.75 15.58 -14.60
N SER A 368 -1.05 16.88 -14.56
CA SER A 368 -2.25 17.44 -15.19
C SER A 368 -2.12 17.47 -16.70
N LYS A 369 -3.15 17.01 -17.43
CA LYS A 369 -3.18 17.04 -18.90
C LYS A 369 -3.26 18.46 -19.48
N ASN A 370 -3.69 19.45 -18.70
CA ASN A 370 -3.96 20.79 -19.19
C ASN A 370 -3.32 21.92 -18.37
N ILE A 371 -2.57 21.60 -17.31
CA ILE A 371 -1.74 22.57 -16.56
C ILE A 371 -0.30 22.09 -16.63
N SER A 372 0.52 22.83 -17.38
CA SER A 372 1.82 22.39 -17.88
C SER A 372 2.92 22.21 -16.83
N ASN A 373 2.80 22.85 -15.66
CA ASN A 373 3.77 22.78 -14.57
C ASN A 373 3.18 22.17 -13.27
N LEU A 374 2.10 21.38 -13.39
CA LEU A 374 1.39 20.80 -12.26
C LEU A 374 1.48 19.28 -12.24
N PHE A 375 2.02 18.74 -11.15
CA PHE A 375 1.96 17.33 -10.81
C PHE A 375 0.80 17.00 -9.88
N LEU A 376 0.32 15.77 -9.98
CA LEU A 376 -0.75 15.19 -9.17
C LEU A 376 -0.16 14.06 -8.31
N THR A 377 -0.46 14.06 -7.01
CA THR A 377 -0.01 12.98 -6.12
C THR A 377 -1.04 12.63 -5.05
N GLY A 378 -0.84 11.51 -4.38
CA GLY A 378 -1.81 11.00 -3.43
C GLY A 378 -3.02 10.37 -4.13
N ARG A 379 -4.20 10.55 -3.54
CA ARG A 379 -5.44 9.94 -4.06
C ARG A 379 -6.07 10.69 -5.23
N ILE A 380 -5.51 11.82 -5.66
CA ILE A 380 -6.05 12.66 -6.72
C ILE A 380 -5.47 12.38 -8.10
N ILE A 381 -4.63 11.37 -8.25
CA ILE A 381 -4.09 10.94 -9.54
C ILE A 381 -5.21 10.50 -10.50
N SER A 382 -4.89 10.42 -11.77
CA SER A 382 -5.82 10.10 -12.85
C SER A 382 -6.24 8.63 -12.83
N ALA A 383 -7.46 8.36 -12.36
CA ALA A 383 -8.03 7.02 -12.28
C ALA A 383 -9.56 7.06 -12.38
N SER A 384 -10.19 5.98 -12.87
CA SER A 384 -11.63 5.77 -12.74
C SER A 384 -12.03 5.58 -11.26
N HIS A 385 -13.29 5.72 -10.93
CA HIS A 385 -13.80 5.44 -9.58
C HIS A 385 -13.45 4.03 -9.11
N VAL A 386 -13.57 3.03 -9.99
CA VAL A 386 -13.30 1.63 -9.67
C VAL A 386 -11.82 1.40 -9.43
N ALA A 387 -10.94 1.85 -10.34
CA ALA A 387 -9.49 1.72 -10.17
C ALA A 387 -8.97 2.52 -8.97
N PHE A 388 -9.57 3.68 -8.71
CA PHE A 388 -9.29 4.49 -7.54
C PHE A 388 -9.54 3.70 -6.24
N GLY A 389 -10.55 2.84 -6.18
CA GLY A 389 -10.82 1.97 -5.03
C GLY A 389 -9.59 1.20 -4.54
N SER A 390 -8.69 0.84 -5.44
CA SER A 390 -7.41 0.17 -5.14
C SER A 390 -6.24 1.15 -4.97
N SER A 391 -6.08 2.11 -5.90
CA SER A 391 -4.89 2.97 -5.96
C SER A 391 -4.81 4.04 -4.87
N ARG A 392 -5.90 4.31 -4.14
CA ARG A 392 -6.03 5.36 -3.12
C ARG A 392 -5.37 5.06 -1.77
N VAL A 393 -4.91 3.84 -1.51
CA VAL A 393 -4.34 3.50 -0.20
C VAL A 393 -3.01 4.22 0.03
N MET A 394 -2.78 4.62 1.29
CA MET A 394 -1.75 5.63 1.62
C MET A 394 -0.33 5.23 1.24
N ALA A 395 0.08 3.97 1.41
CA ALA A 395 1.44 3.57 1.06
C ALA A 395 1.65 3.57 -0.46
N THR A 396 0.67 3.13 -1.25
CA THR A 396 0.69 3.23 -2.71
C THR A 396 0.74 4.70 -3.17
N CYS A 397 -0.07 5.57 -2.55
CA CYS A 397 -0.03 7.02 -2.82
C CYS A 397 1.34 7.64 -2.50
N ALA A 398 1.98 7.22 -1.40
CA ALA A 398 3.31 7.70 -1.01
C ALA A 398 4.42 7.19 -1.95
N HIS A 399 4.28 5.95 -2.42
CA HIS A 399 5.17 5.37 -3.42
C HIS A 399 5.07 6.12 -4.77
N ASN A 400 3.85 6.45 -5.22
CA ASN A 400 3.62 7.30 -6.39
C ASN A 400 4.25 8.69 -6.23
N ALA A 401 4.20 9.24 -5.01
CA ALA A 401 4.72 10.56 -4.71
C ALA A 401 6.25 10.67 -4.85
N GLN A 402 6.98 9.60 -4.58
CA GLN A 402 8.42 9.54 -4.85
C GLN A 402 8.69 9.63 -6.37
N ALA A 403 7.88 8.96 -7.20
CA ALA A 403 7.99 9.07 -8.65
C ALA A 403 7.73 10.51 -9.15
N VAL A 404 6.71 11.17 -8.59
CA VAL A 404 6.43 12.58 -8.86
C VAL A 404 7.63 13.48 -8.49
N ALA A 405 8.23 13.26 -7.32
CA ALA A 405 9.39 14.03 -6.86
C ALA A 405 10.60 13.87 -7.79
N MET A 406 10.95 12.64 -8.15
CA MET A 406 12.06 12.36 -9.07
C MET A 406 11.80 12.95 -10.46
N ALA A 407 10.54 12.90 -10.93
CA ALA A 407 10.13 13.55 -12.16
C ALA A 407 10.30 15.09 -12.07
N ALA A 408 9.92 15.70 -10.97
CA ALA A 408 10.12 17.15 -10.74
C ALA A 408 11.61 17.52 -10.73
N VAL A 409 12.45 16.68 -10.14
CA VAL A 409 13.93 16.85 -10.18
C VAL A 409 14.43 16.83 -11.62
N LEU A 410 14.00 15.86 -12.42
CA LEU A 410 14.38 15.75 -13.82
C LEU A 410 13.89 16.94 -14.64
N CYS A 411 12.62 17.35 -14.45
CA CYS A 411 12.06 18.55 -15.08
C CYS A 411 12.87 19.81 -14.75
N LYS A 412 13.24 20.01 -13.50
CA LYS A 412 14.03 21.15 -13.07
C LYS A 412 15.43 21.15 -13.66
N LYS A 413 16.13 19.99 -13.63
CA LYS A 413 17.50 19.84 -14.18
C LYS A 413 17.54 20.07 -15.68
N GLN A 414 16.54 19.63 -16.43
CA GLN A 414 16.48 19.72 -17.88
C GLN A 414 15.66 20.90 -18.41
N GLN A 415 14.98 21.66 -17.53
CA GLN A 415 14.09 22.77 -17.88
C GLN A 415 12.95 22.35 -18.82
N ILE A 416 12.32 21.23 -18.54
CA ILE A 416 11.22 20.63 -19.29
C ILE A 416 9.93 20.58 -18.45
N SER A 417 8.80 20.45 -19.13
CA SER A 417 7.50 20.23 -18.49
C SER A 417 7.32 18.76 -18.08
N PRO A 418 6.40 18.46 -17.14
CA PRO A 418 6.06 17.09 -16.75
C PRO A 418 5.77 16.13 -17.92
N SER A 419 4.98 16.53 -18.90
CA SER A 419 4.64 15.68 -20.05
C SER A 419 5.83 15.36 -20.97
N GLU A 420 6.87 16.19 -20.97
CA GLU A 420 8.07 15.97 -21.82
C GLU A 420 8.99 14.86 -21.30
N ILE A 421 8.77 14.35 -20.08
CA ILE A 421 9.48 13.16 -19.58
C ILE A 421 9.20 11.93 -20.44
N LEU A 422 8.04 11.85 -21.09
CA LEU A 422 7.71 10.75 -22.00
C LEU A 422 8.48 10.74 -23.31
N LYS A 423 9.29 11.77 -23.57
CA LYS A 423 10.06 11.90 -24.80
C LYS A 423 11.52 11.51 -24.58
N GLU A 424 12.19 11.06 -25.67
CA GLU A 424 13.66 10.98 -25.76
C GLU A 424 14.35 10.10 -24.69
N GLY A 425 13.73 8.98 -24.30
CA GLY A 425 14.33 8.03 -23.35
C GLY A 425 14.41 8.54 -21.89
N ARG A 426 13.83 9.72 -21.59
CA ARG A 426 13.83 10.29 -20.23
C ARG A 426 13.05 9.46 -19.23
N ILE A 427 12.02 8.74 -19.70
CA ILE A 427 11.24 7.86 -18.84
C ILE A 427 12.08 6.69 -18.29
N GLU A 428 13.00 6.14 -19.10
CA GLU A 428 13.90 5.08 -18.63
C GLU A 428 14.89 5.66 -17.59
N ALA A 429 15.45 6.84 -17.83
CA ALA A 429 16.29 7.50 -16.83
C ALA A 429 15.56 7.80 -15.52
N LEU A 430 14.27 8.16 -15.58
CA LEU A 430 13.42 8.31 -14.39
C LEU A 430 13.26 6.98 -13.65
N LYS A 431 12.95 5.89 -14.36
CA LYS A 431 12.77 4.56 -13.79
C LYS A 431 14.06 4.07 -13.11
N ASP A 432 15.21 4.21 -13.77
CA ASP A 432 16.50 3.84 -13.19
C ASP A 432 16.82 4.65 -11.93
N SER A 433 16.58 5.97 -11.97
CA SER A 433 16.77 6.83 -10.79
C SER A 433 15.86 6.42 -9.63
N LEU A 434 14.62 6.03 -9.89
CA LEU A 434 13.68 5.55 -8.89
C LEU A 434 14.17 4.26 -8.24
N VAL A 435 14.64 3.30 -9.03
CA VAL A 435 15.16 2.02 -8.50
C VAL A 435 16.42 2.25 -7.66
N LEU A 436 17.31 3.16 -8.06
CA LEU A 436 18.49 3.56 -7.26
C LEU A 436 18.10 4.17 -5.91
N GLN A 437 16.94 4.83 -5.82
CA GLN A 437 16.38 5.38 -4.58
C GLN A 437 15.50 4.37 -3.81
N GLY A 438 15.62 3.08 -4.14
CA GLY A 438 14.93 1.99 -3.43
C GLY A 438 13.47 1.78 -3.83
N GLN A 439 12.98 2.46 -4.87
CA GLN A 439 11.64 2.23 -5.39
C GLN A 439 11.60 0.98 -6.25
N TYR A 440 10.57 0.14 -6.06
CA TYR A 440 10.34 -1.01 -6.94
C TYR A 440 9.40 -0.65 -8.07
N ILE A 441 9.75 -1.07 -9.27
CA ILE A 441 8.90 -0.99 -10.46
C ILE A 441 8.77 -2.39 -11.02
N PRO A 442 7.55 -2.98 -11.09
CA PRO A 442 7.37 -4.33 -11.62
C PRO A 442 7.89 -4.47 -13.05
N ASN A 443 8.65 -5.54 -13.30
CA ASN A 443 9.26 -5.89 -14.58
C ASN A 443 10.37 -4.93 -15.07
N HIS A 444 10.76 -3.92 -14.29
CA HIS A 444 11.92 -3.09 -14.61
C HIS A 444 13.20 -3.71 -14.03
N VAL A 445 14.22 -3.80 -14.88
CA VAL A 445 15.55 -4.30 -14.52
C VAL A 445 16.51 -3.13 -14.62
N LEU A 446 17.20 -2.81 -13.53
CA LEU A 446 18.20 -1.75 -13.53
C LEU A 446 19.39 -2.18 -14.41
N SER A 447 19.73 -1.37 -15.40
CA SER A 447 20.86 -1.59 -16.29
C SER A 447 21.58 -0.27 -16.54
N LEU A 448 22.56 0.04 -15.71
CA LEU A 448 23.36 1.25 -15.83
C LEU A 448 24.67 0.94 -16.54
N LYS A 449 25.00 1.72 -17.55
CA LYS A 449 26.29 1.59 -18.27
C LYS A 449 27.49 1.91 -17.37
N GLU A 450 27.26 2.74 -16.36
CA GLU A 450 28.24 3.19 -15.40
C GLU A 450 28.35 2.26 -14.17
N ASP A 451 27.56 1.17 -14.13
CA ASP A 451 27.63 0.19 -13.04
C ASP A 451 28.88 -0.66 -13.17
N LEU A 452 29.90 -0.29 -12.41
CA LEU A 452 31.21 -0.98 -12.41
C LEU A 452 31.09 -2.46 -12.02
N ALA A 453 30.06 -2.85 -11.31
CA ALA A 453 29.85 -4.25 -10.90
C ALA A 453 29.50 -5.16 -12.09
N GLN A 454 28.96 -4.59 -13.20
CA GLN A 454 28.65 -5.37 -14.41
C GLN A 454 29.92 -5.91 -15.10
N ASP A 455 31.03 -5.17 -15.00
CA ASP A 455 32.34 -5.54 -15.57
C ASP A 455 33.22 -6.32 -14.58
N ALA A 456 32.78 -6.51 -13.35
CA ALA A 456 33.55 -7.19 -12.33
C ALA A 456 33.52 -8.72 -12.48
N LYS A 457 34.65 -9.37 -12.24
CA LYS A 457 34.68 -10.81 -11.95
C LYS A 457 34.34 -10.98 -10.48
N ILE A 458 33.19 -11.62 -10.20
CA ILE A 458 32.69 -11.77 -8.84
C ILE A 458 32.91 -13.20 -8.38
N SER A 459 33.45 -13.36 -7.17
CA SER A 459 33.59 -14.64 -6.48
C SER A 459 33.10 -14.52 -5.04
N ALA A 460 32.74 -15.63 -4.46
CA ALA A 460 32.36 -15.72 -3.05
C ALA A 460 33.08 -16.91 -2.38
N SER A 461 33.29 -16.81 -1.06
CA SER A 461 33.87 -17.91 -0.26
C SER A 461 33.05 -19.18 -0.34
N SER A 462 31.74 -19.05 -0.42
CA SER A 462 30.78 -20.14 -0.57
C SER A 462 29.47 -19.69 -1.18
N THR A 463 28.68 -20.65 -1.66
CA THR A 463 27.29 -20.40 -2.08
C THR A 463 26.41 -21.49 -1.48
N MET A 464 25.27 -21.09 -0.91
CA MET A 464 24.32 -22.02 -0.31
C MET A 464 23.66 -22.87 -1.40
N ARG A 465 23.87 -24.18 -1.30
CA ARG A 465 23.10 -25.18 -2.04
C ARG A 465 21.93 -25.64 -1.17
N LEU A 466 20.74 -25.66 -1.74
CA LEU A 466 19.54 -26.08 -1.02
C LEU A 466 19.31 -27.55 -1.19
N SER A 467 19.73 -28.34 -0.19
CA SER A 467 19.44 -29.77 -0.11
C SER A 467 18.13 -30.08 0.61
N GLY A 468 17.59 -29.13 1.34
CA GLY A 468 16.35 -29.27 2.11
C GLY A 468 16.26 -28.30 3.27
N LEU A 469 15.21 -28.45 4.05
CA LEU A 469 14.99 -27.78 5.32
C LEU A 469 14.76 -28.82 6.42
N ALA A 470 15.45 -28.69 7.54
CA ALA A 470 15.47 -29.68 8.63
C ALA A 470 14.07 -29.99 9.18
N PHE A 471 13.83 -31.23 9.61
CA PHE A 471 12.57 -31.69 10.21
C PHE A 471 12.52 -31.38 11.71
N ASP A 472 12.74 -30.13 12.10
CA ASP A 472 12.93 -29.67 13.48
C ASP A 472 11.86 -28.70 13.98
N GLY A 473 10.92 -28.27 13.10
CA GLY A 473 9.82 -27.41 13.46
C GLY A 473 8.60 -28.17 13.98
N PRO A 474 7.52 -27.46 14.35
CA PRO A 474 6.28 -28.08 14.81
C PRO A 474 5.54 -28.85 13.72
N TRP A 475 4.68 -29.80 14.13
CA TRP A 475 3.72 -30.43 13.26
C TRP A 475 2.64 -29.42 12.83
N LYS A 476 2.33 -29.36 11.54
CA LYS A 476 1.25 -28.54 10.97
C LYS A 476 0.13 -29.46 10.50
N SER A 477 -1.06 -29.31 11.08
CA SER A 477 -2.24 -30.04 10.62
C SER A 477 -2.62 -29.58 9.21
N LEU A 478 -2.96 -30.52 8.34
CA LEU A 478 -3.49 -30.25 7.00
C LEU A 478 -5.02 -30.00 7.03
N THR A 479 -5.53 -29.38 8.08
CA THR A 479 -6.92 -28.88 8.10
C THR A 479 -7.22 -27.97 6.91
N PHE A 480 -6.19 -27.30 6.40
CA PHE A 480 -6.19 -26.56 5.14
C PHE A 480 -5.12 -27.12 4.22
N ALA A 481 -5.33 -27.02 2.91
CA ALA A 481 -4.26 -27.32 1.97
C ALA A 481 -3.02 -26.47 2.27
N ALA A 482 -1.85 -27.06 2.17
CA ALA A 482 -0.56 -26.42 2.42
C ALA A 482 0.35 -26.54 1.20
N ALA A 483 1.15 -25.51 0.93
CA ALA A 483 2.11 -25.56 -0.16
C ALA A 483 3.46 -24.97 0.26
N GLN A 484 4.56 -25.59 -0.18
CA GLN A 484 5.91 -25.06 -0.12
C GLN A 484 6.24 -24.41 -1.44
N MET A 485 6.49 -23.11 -1.42
CA MET A 485 6.94 -22.35 -2.58
C MET A 485 8.47 -22.46 -2.71
N LEU A 486 8.94 -22.78 -3.90
CA LEU A 486 10.33 -23.06 -4.23
C LEU A 486 10.75 -22.39 -5.54
N PRO A 487 11.89 -21.69 -5.59
CA PRO A 487 12.48 -21.19 -6.82
C PRO A 487 13.21 -22.34 -7.53
N LEU A 488 12.68 -22.80 -8.66
CA LEU A 488 13.26 -23.90 -9.41
C LEU A 488 13.76 -23.43 -10.78
N ALA A 489 14.88 -23.99 -11.22
CA ALA A 489 15.49 -23.74 -12.53
C ALA A 489 15.02 -24.80 -13.56
N PRO A 490 15.18 -24.54 -14.89
CA PRO A 490 14.86 -25.50 -15.94
C PRO A 490 15.53 -26.84 -15.73
N GLY A 491 14.81 -27.92 -16.00
CA GLY A 491 15.27 -29.29 -15.87
C GLY A 491 14.29 -30.20 -15.14
N LYS A 492 14.72 -31.42 -14.84
CA LYS A 492 13.92 -32.35 -14.05
C LYS A 492 13.91 -31.89 -12.59
N ILE A 493 12.73 -31.80 -11.99
CA ILE A 493 12.58 -31.48 -10.58
C ILE A 493 13.08 -32.67 -9.74
N PRO A 494 14.03 -32.44 -8.78
CA PRO A 494 14.46 -33.50 -7.89
C PRO A 494 13.29 -34.01 -7.04
N ALA A 495 13.25 -35.31 -6.78
CA ALA A 495 12.28 -35.85 -5.84
C ALA A 495 12.54 -35.30 -4.43
N MET A 496 11.44 -35.12 -3.66
CA MET A 496 11.46 -34.50 -2.33
C MET A 496 10.91 -35.45 -1.28
N LYS A 497 11.65 -35.63 -0.19
CA LYS A 497 11.19 -36.37 0.96
C LYS A 497 10.53 -35.44 1.97
N PHE A 498 9.32 -35.78 2.43
CA PHE A 498 8.57 -35.09 3.46
C PHE A 498 8.28 -36.02 4.63
N GLN A 499 8.03 -35.48 5.81
CA GLN A 499 7.61 -36.23 6.99
C GLN A 499 6.14 -35.91 7.30
N PHE A 500 5.35 -37.00 7.40
CA PHE A 500 3.94 -36.95 7.71
C PHE A 500 3.62 -37.70 9.00
N LYS A 501 2.49 -37.34 9.61
CA LYS A 501 1.87 -38.06 10.71
C LYS A 501 0.38 -38.19 10.42
N ALA A 502 -0.10 -39.43 10.33
CA ALA A 502 -1.51 -39.72 10.09
C ALA A 502 -2.14 -40.38 11.32
N THR A 503 -3.39 -40.05 11.63
CA THR A 503 -4.14 -40.64 12.73
C THR A 503 -4.86 -41.93 12.35
N GLU A 504 -4.92 -42.25 11.05
CA GLU A 504 -5.44 -43.49 10.47
C GLU A 504 -4.85 -43.70 9.06
N ASN A 505 -5.08 -44.86 8.46
CA ASN A 505 -4.74 -45.06 7.06
C ASN A 505 -5.61 -44.15 6.19
N THR A 506 -4.99 -43.32 5.36
CA THR A 506 -5.66 -42.32 4.56
C THR A 506 -4.84 -41.95 3.34
N LYS A 507 -5.33 -41.05 2.53
CA LYS A 507 -4.59 -40.50 1.38
C LYS A 507 -4.70 -38.97 1.31
N ILE A 508 -3.72 -38.35 0.71
CA ILE A 508 -3.71 -36.95 0.30
C ILE A 508 -3.27 -36.86 -1.15
N VAL A 509 -3.62 -35.75 -1.77
CA VAL A 509 -3.13 -35.42 -3.10
C VAL A 509 -1.96 -34.50 -2.97
N VAL A 510 -0.86 -34.80 -3.65
CA VAL A 510 0.27 -33.89 -3.84
C VAL A 510 0.28 -33.36 -5.26
N SER A 511 0.46 -32.06 -5.42
CA SER A 511 0.43 -31.37 -6.70
C SER A 511 1.64 -30.47 -6.86
N LEU A 512 2.16 -30.39 -8.09
CA LEU A 512 3.05 -29.30 -8.51
C LEU A 512 2.24 -28.24 -9.23
N LEU A 513 2.31 -27.02 -8.74
CA LEU A 513 1.60 -25.89 -9.33
C LEU A 513 2.55 -24.75 -9.66
N LYS A 514 2.11 -23.86 -10.55
CA LYS A 514 2.76 -22.57 -10.79
C LYS A 514 1.71 -21.46 -10.89
N SER A 515 2.15 -20.22 -10.86
CA SER A 515 1.30 -19.06 -11.14
C SER A 515 0.97 -18.97 -12.62
N GLU A 516 -0.19 -18.44 -12.96
CA GLU A 516 -0.57 -18.14 -14.34
C GLU A 516 0.36 -17.07 -14.95
N LYS A 517 0.59 -15.99 -14.18
CA LYS A 517 1.54 -14.93 -14.55
C LYS A 517 2.74 -14.95 -13.61
N LYS A 518 3.93 -14.80 -14.18
CA LYS A 518 5.18 -14.69 -13.41
C LYS A 518 5.07 -13.57 -12.38
N GLY A 519 5.53 -13.83 -11.17
CA GLY A 519 5.53 -12.86 -10.07
C GLY A 519 4.20 -12.72 -9.33
N ASN A 520 3.17 -13.49 -9.67
CA ASN A 520 1.91 -13.49 -8.92
C ASN A 520 1.95 -14.32 -7.62
N PHE A 521 2.89 -15.26 -7.51
CA PHE A 521 3.10 -16.11 -6.31
C PHE A 521 1.82 -16.81 -5.82
N SER A 522 0.96 -17.23 -6.74
CA SER A 522 -0.28 -17.96 -6.47
C SER A 522 -0.25 -19.34 -7.14
N PRO A 523 -0.58 -20.43 -6.43
CA PRO A 523 -0.62 -21.78 -7.00
C PRO A 523 -1.91 -22.00 -7.81
N GLU A 524 -1.87 -21.73 -9.11
CA GLU A 524 -3.04 -21.70 -9.99
C GLU A 524 -3.06 -22.83 -11.00
N ILE A 525 -1.95 -23.06 -11.71
CA ILE A 525 -1.87 -24.05 -12.80
C ILE A 525 -1.24 -25.33 -12.28
N ILE A 526 -1.99 -26.45 -12.34
CA ILE A 526 -1.49 -27.78 -11.97
C ILE A 526 -0.65 -28.32 -13.13
N LEU A 527 0.60 -28.65 -12.87
CA LEU A 527 1.54 -29.26 -13.80
C LEU A 527 1.59 -30.79 -13.66
N ALA A 528 1.49 -31.28 -12.45
CA ALA A 528 1.43 -32.70 -12.12
C ALA A 528 0.68 -32.93 -10.82
N GLN A 529 0.12 -34.12 -10.65
CA GLN A 529 -0.65 -34.51 -9.48
C GLN A 529 -0.55 -36.00 -9.24
N ASN A 530 -0.31 -36.40 -7.99
CA ASN A 530 -0.24 -37.79 -7.58
C ASN A 530 -1.01 -38.01 -6.26
N ASP A 531 -1.61 -39.17 -6.10
CA ASP A 531 -2.10 -39.65 -4.82
C ASP A 531 -0.93 -40.13 -3.93
N LEU A 532 -0.95 -39.79 -2.67
CA LEU A 532 0.02 -40.19 -1.67
C LEU A 532 -0.69 -40.95 -0.56
N GLU A 533 -0.45 -42.27 -0.50
CA GLU A 533 -1.01 -43.15 0.53
C GLU A 533 -0.27 -43.00 1.82
N LEU A 534 -0.97 -42.86 2.95
CA LEU A 534 -0.42 -42.74 4.28
C LEU A 534 -0.97 -43.85 5.19
N THR A 535 -0.06 -44.48 5.91
CA THR A 535 -0.42 -45.43 6.98
C THR A 535 -0.54 -44.68 8.32
N LEU A 536 -1.21 -45.30 9.27
CA LEU A 536 -1.28 -44.78 10.64
C LEU A 536 0.14 -44.54 11.21
N GLY A 537 0.37 -43.40 11.83
CA GLY A 537 1.62 -43.05 12.51
C GLY A 537 2.53 -42.09 11.74
N GLU A 538 3.76 -41.96 12.18
CA GLU A 538 4.78 -41.09 11.61
C GLU A 538 5.56 -41.83 10.51
N GLN A 539 5.77 -41.17 9.37
CA GLN A 539 6.43 -41.74 8.22
C GLN A 539 7.11 -40.71 7.33
N TYR A 540 8.17 -41.11 6.66
CA TYR A 540 8.80 -40.36 5.60
C TYR A 540 8.33 -40.88 4.25
N LEU A 541 7.90 -39.99 3.37
CA LEU A 541 7.49 -40.35 2.01
C LEU A 541 8.23 -39.48 1.01
N THR A 542 8.68 -40.11 -0.07
CA THR A 542 9.34 -39.44 -1.17
C THR A 542 8.29 -39.13 -2.26
N VAL A 543 8.20 -37.90 -2.63
CA VAL A 543 7.34 -37.35 -3.69
C VAL A 543 8.22 -37.16 -4.93
N ASP A 544 7.99 -37.93 -5.97
CA ASP A 544 8.56 -37.74 -7.31
C ASP A 544 7.46 -37.44 -8.31
N LEU A 545 7.39 -36.18 -8.72
CA LEU A 545 6.36 -35.70 -9.64
C LEU A 545 6.73 -35.88 -11.12
N GLN A 546 7.97 -36.29 -11.41
CA GLN A 546 8.51 -36.63 -12.75
C GLN A 546 8.25 -35.53 -13.80
N VAL A 547 8.38 -34.26 -13.41
CA VAL A 547 8.15 -33.11 -14.28
C VAL A 547 9.46 -32.49 -14.70
N ASN A 548 9.59 -32.18 -15.98
CA ASN A 548 10.58 -31.25 -16.52
C ASN A 548 9.96 -29.85 -16.58
N ILE A 549 10.61 -28.87 -15.98
CA ILE A 549 10.21 -27.47 -16.09
C ILE A 549 11.10 -26.76 -17.11
N GLU A 550 10.50 -25.80 -17.83
CA GLU A 550 11.18 -25.12 -18.96
C GLU A 550 11.75 -23.77 -18.56
N GLN A 551 11.25 -23.17 -17.48
CA GLN A 551 11.57 -21.79 -17.09
C GLN A 551 11.91 -21.70 -15.62
N THR A 552 12.83 -20.78 -15.28
CA THR A 552 13.05 -20.41 -13.89
C THR A 552 11.85 -19.63 -13.40
N GLU A 553 11.15 -20.18 -12.42
CA GLU A 553 9.99 -19.58 -11.77
C GLU A 553 9.86 -20.08 -10.31
N TYR A 554 8.90 -19.48 -9.58
CA TYR A 554 8.42 -20.06 -8.33
C TYR A 554 7.36 -21.10 -8.61
N TYR A 555 7.60 -22.31 -8.08
CA TYR A 555 6.69 -23.45 -8.12
C TYR A 555 6.22 -23.79 -6.72
N PHE A 556 5.07 -24.46 -6.64
CA PHE A 556 4.44 -24.83 -5.39
C PHE A 556 4.29 -26.35 -5.32
N VAL A 557 4.89 -26.97 -4.32
CA VAL A 557 4.57 -28.36 -3.97
C VAL A 557 3.47 -28.31 -2.92
N ALA A 558 2.25 -28.63 -3.33
CA ALA A 558 1.03 -28.47 -2.53
C ALA A 558 0.47 -29.83 -2.10
N PHE A 559 -0.07 -29.86 -0.90
CA PHE A 559 -0.73 -31.01 -0.29
C PHE A 559 -2.19 -30.67 -0.01
N SER A 560 -3.12 -31.54 -0.42
CA SER A 560 -4.54 -31.34 -0.19
C SER A 560 -4.89 -31.32 1.30
N ALA A 561 -5.99 -30.65 1.64
CA ALA A 561 -6.51 -30.69 3.01
C ALA A 561 -6.94 -32.10 3.43
N ASN A 562 -6.54 -32.51 4.63
CA ASN A 562 -6.99 -33.73 5.30
C ASN A 562 -6.76 -33.56 6.81
N GLU A 563 -7.83 -33.43 7.59
CA GLU A 563 -7.76 -33.21 9.05
C GLU A 563 -7.04 -34.32 9.83
N LYS A 564 -6.92 -35.52 9.24
CA LYS A 564 -6.26 -36.69 9.83
C LYS A 564 -4.76 -36.71 9.62
N VAL A 565 -4.23 -35.75 8.86
CA VAL A 565 -2.83 -35.68 8.47
C VAL A 565 -2.19 -34.40 8.98
N SER A 566 -0.96 -34.55 9.49
CA SER A 566 -0.05 -33.45 9.78
C SER A 566 1.25 -33.61 8.99
N ILE A 567 1.83 -32.50 8.59
CA ILE A 567 3.13 -32.42 7.91
C ILE A 567 4.14 -31.74 8.82
N ARG A 568 5.40 -32.18 8.78
CA ARG A 568 6.47 -31.61 9.59
C ARG A 568 6.92 -30.28 8.99
N SER A 569 7.16 -29.29 9.83
CA SER A 569 7.76 -28.02 9.44
C SER A 569 9.21 -27.90 9.86
N SER A 570 9.88 -26.85 9.40
CA SER A 570 11.27 -26.54 9.73
C SER A 570 11.36 -25.19 10.45
N GLN A 571 12.30 -25.10 11.40
CA GLN A 571 12.67 -23.82 12.02
C GLN A 571 13.57 -22.97 11.10
N THR A 572 14.20 -23.62 10.12
CA THR A 572 15.07 -22.92 9.16
C THR A 572 14.28 -21.98 8.26
N ARG A 573 14.77 -20.77 8.16
CA ARG A 573 14.23 -19.73 7.28
C ARG A 573 15.28 -19.31 6.28
N ALA A 574 14.96 -19.43 5.01
CA ALA A 574 15.82 -19.01 3.92
C ALA A 574 15.08 -17.99 3.06
N THR A 575 15.82 -17.00 2.56
CA THR A 575 15.23 -15.95 1.70
C THR A 575 14.63 -16.57 0.44
N GLY A 576 13.47 -16.10 0.01
CA GLY A 576 12.78 -16.62 -1.16
C GLY A 576 12.06 -17.96 -0.97
N LEU A 577 12.12 -18.59 0.23
CA LEU A 577 11.34 -19.78 0.55
C LEU A 577 10.17 -19.44 1.47
N LEU A 578 8.99 -19.96 1.16
CA LEU A 578 7.77 -19.65 1.90
C LEU A 578 6.79 -20.82 1.84
N SER A 579 6.17 -21.14 2.98
CA SER A 579 5.01 -22.02 3.04
C SER A 579 3.74 -21.18 3.11
N VAL A 580 2.74 -21.60 2.36
CA VAL A 580 1.42 -20.93 2.31
C VAL A 580 0.31 -21.96 2.55
N PHE A 581 -0.79 -21.48 3.12
CA PHE A 581 -1.94 -22.30 3.47
C PHE A 581 -3.18 -21.72 2.84
N GLN A 582 -4.09 -22.54 2.35
CA GLN A 582 -5.36 -22.13 1.74
C GLN A 582 -6.34 -21.64 2.81
N LYS A 583 -5.96 -20.54 3.45
CA LYS A 583 -6.71 -19.82 4.51
C LYS A 583 -7.13 -18.47 3.98
N PHE A 584 -8.11 -17.85 4.62
CA PHE A 584 -8.54 -16.51 4.30
C PHE A 584 -8.62 -15.61 5.54
N ASN A 585 -8.54 -14.31 5.31
CA ASN A 585 -8.76 -13.32 6.35
C ASN A 585 -10.28 -13.04 6.46
N LYS A 586 -10.87 -13.40 7.59
CA LYS A 586 -12.32 -13.23 7.87
C LYS A 586 -12.79 -11.77 7.83
N ALA A 587 -11.86 -10.80 7.91
CA ALA A 587 -12.21 -9.39 7.79
C ALA A 587 -12.54 -8.97 6.35
N VAL A 588 -12.06 -9.73 5.34
CA VAL A 588 -12.15 -9.36 3.92
C VAL A 588 -12.79 -10.44 3.05
N ALA A 589 -12.97 -11.66 3.56
CA ALA A 589 -13.53 -12.79 2.80
C ALA A 589 -14.34 -13.72 3.72
N THR A 590 -15.25 -14.47 3.12
CA THR A 590 -16.10 -15.46 3.80
C THR A 590 -15.66 -16.91 3.58
N SER A 591 -14.79 -17.13 2.57
CA SER A 591 -14.26 -18.44 2.21
C SER A 591 -12.83 -18.31 1.69
N SER A 592 -12.13 -19.44 1.57
CA SER A 592 -10.79 -19.50 0.97
C SER A 592 -10.80 -19.33 -0.55
N ARG A 593 -11.97 -19.37 -1.19
CA ARG A 593 -12.17 -19.07 -2.60
C ARG A 593 -13.18 -17.96 -2.76
N GLN A 594 -12.78 -16.87 -3.40
CA GLN A 594 -13.63 -15.73 -3.72
C GLN A 594 -14.08 -15.86 -5.17
N GLU A 595 -15.38 -16.02 -5.39
CA GLU A 595 -16.00 -16.11 -6.72
C GLU A 595 -16.75 -14.81 -7.01
N PRO A 596 -16.20 -13.93 -7.86
CA PRO A 596 -16.88 -12.70 -8.24
C PRO A 596 -18.11 -12.99 -9.12
N PRO A 597 -19.10 -12.09 -9.16
CA PRO A 597 -20.22 -12.19 -10.08
C PRO A 597 -19.75 -12.31 -11.54
N LYS A 598 -20.50 -13.04 -12.36
CA LYS A 598 -20.19 -13.19 -13.79
C LYS A 598 -20.22 -11.83 -14.51
N GLY A 599 -19.30 -11.64 -15.43
CA GLY A 599 -19.22 -10.42 -16.26
C GLY A 599 -18.41 -9.26 -15.64
N ILE A 600 -17.87 -9.43 -14.44
CA ILE A 600 -17.04 -8.39 -13.75
C ILE A 600 -15.61 -8.34 -14.28
N GLY A 601 -15.18 -9.33 -15.08
CA GLY A 601 -13.81 -9.40 -15.60
C GLY A 601 -12.78 -9.85 -14.55
N ILE A 602 -13.21 -10.21 -13.34
CA ILE A 602 -12.36 -10.81 -12.32
C ILE A 602 -12.66 -12.29 -12.25
N GLU A 603 -11.63 -13.10 -12.33
CA GLU A 603 -11.72 -14.54 -12.12
C GLU A 603 -11.78 -14.89 -10.62
N ALA A 604 -12.16 -16.14 -10.32
CA ALA A 604 -12.11 -16.65 -8.97
C ALA A 604 -10.69 -16.53 -8.38
N PHE A 605 -10.62 -16.08 -7.13
CA PHE A 605 -9.37 -15.89 -6.42
C PHE A 605 -9.27 -16.86 -5.24
N ASP A 606 -8.25 -17.71 -5.25
CA ASP A 606 -7.95 -18.61 -4.14
C ASP A 606 -6.96 -17.95 -3.17
N PHE A 607 -7.39 -17.79 -1.91
CA PHE A 607 -6.53 -17.24 -0.88
C PHE A 607 -5.49 -18.24 -0.40
N TRP A 608 -4.22 -17.91 -0.61
CA TRP A 608 -3.10 -18.59 -0.03
C TRP A 608 -2.36 -17.62 0.89
N LEU A 609 -2.35 -17.89 2.20
CA LEU A 609 -1.76 -17.02 3.19
C LEU A 609 -0.53 -17.65 3.83
N PRO A 610 0.59 -16.94 3.93
CA PRO A 610 1.69 -17.34 4.78
C PRO A 610 1.31 -17.17 6.25
N GLU A 611 1.85 -17.98 7.12
CA GLU A 611 1.76 -17.74 8.57
C GLU A 611 2.68 -16.58 8.97
N ARG A 612 2.21 -15.74 9.89
CA ARG A 612 3.02 -14.63 10.44
C ARG A 612 4.15 -15.16 11.30
N ARG A 613 5.29 -14.49 11.27
CA ARG A 613 6.37 -14.70 12.23
C ARG A 613 5.95 -14.17 13.61
N PRO A 614 6.44 -14.79 14.72
CA PRO A 614 7.44 -15.88 14.76
C PRO A 614 6.90 -17.29 14.49
N GLU A 615 5.59 -17.53 14.49
CA GLU A 615 4.96 -18.85 14.39
C GLU A 615 5.03 -19.47 12.99
N GLY A 616 5.24 -18.63 11.97
CA GLY A 616 5.34 -19.08 10.58
C GLY A 616 6.62 -19.85 10.30
N HIS A 617 6.46 -21.08 9.78
CA HIS A 617 7.54 -21.99 9.44
C HIS A 617 7.41 -22.47 8.01
N ASN A 618 8.51 -22.73 7.33
CA ASN A 618 8.50 -23.50 6.09
C ASN A 618 8.11 -24.96 6.37
N LEU A 619 7.58 -25.67 5.36
CA LEU A 619 7.48 -27.11 5.44
C LEU A 619 8.92 -27.70 5.41
N ALA A 620 9.14 -28.75 6.19
CA ALA A 620 10.41 -29.49 6.18
C ALA A 620 10.44 -30.44 4.99
N PHE A 621 11.55 -30.47 4.29
CA PHE A 621 11.77 -31.39 3.16
C PHE A 621 13.26 -31.67 2.93
N GLU A 622 13.54 -32.75 2.19
CA GLU A 622 14.89 -33.09 1.73
C GLU A 622 14.82 -33.41 0.24
N PHE A 623 15.61 -32.73 -0.58
CA PHE A 623 15.77 -33.04 -1.98
C PHE A 623 16.68 -34.29 -2.16
N THR A 624 16.40 -35.12 -3.15
CA THR A 624 17.29 -36.20 -3.56
C THR A 624 18.56 -35.66 -4.22
N GLU A 625 18.51 -34.47 -4.79
CA GLU A 625 19.63 -33.73 -5.37
C GLU A 625 19.47 -32.23 -5.04
N ALA A 626 20.51 -31.62 -4.47
CA ALA A 626 20.46 -30.21 -4.06
C ALA A 626 20.36 -29.28 -5.26
N ILE A 627 19.58 -28.23 -5.10
CA ILE A 627 19.41 -27.15 -6.10
C ILE A 627 20.21 -25.90 -5.72
N ASP A 628 20.45 -25.01 -6.69
CA ASP A 628 21.29 -23.80 -6.54
C ASP A 628 20.46 -22.49 -6.70
N PRO A 629 19.60 -22.12 -5.74
CA PRO A 629 18.71 -20.97 -5.86
C PRO A 629 19.34 -19.62 -5.46
N TYR A 630 20.62 -19.60 -5.03
CA TYR A 630 21.29 -18.43 -4.46
C TYR A 630 22.59 -18.08 -5.21
N SER A 631 22.52 -18.04 -6.53
CA SER A 631 23.69 -17.76 -7.38
C SER A 631 24.35 -16.41 -7.07
N ILE A 632 25.69 -16.40 -7.11
CA ILE A 632 26.49 -15.16 -7.00
C ILE A 632 26.12 -14.14 -8.09
N ASN A 633 25.67 -14.58 -9.26
CA ASN A 633 25.27 -13.71 -10.36
C ASN A 633 24.03 -12.85 -10.04
N PHE A 634 23.29 -13.18 -8.99
CA PHE A 634 22.17 -12.34 -8.54
C PHE A 634 22.61 -11.00 -7.93
N LEU A 635 23.88 -10.86 -7.56
CA LEU A 635 24.40 -9.58 -7.06
C LEU A 635 24.43 -8.47 -8.12
N THR A 636 24.44 -8.83 -9.42
CA THR A 636 24.56 -7.89 -10.52
C THR A 636 23.44 -8.01 -11.57
N ASN A 637 22.36 -8.73 -11.26
CA ASN A 637 21.28 -8.92 -12.22
C ASN A 637 20.29 -7.74 -12.33
N GLY A 638 20.51 -6.66 -11.57
CA GLY A 638 19.65 -5.47 -11.59
C GLY A 638 18.26 -5.66 -10.98
N ILE A 639 18.02 -6.74 -10.21
CA ILE A 639 16.72 -7.07 -9.59
C ILE A 639 16.89 -7.17 -8.07
N PHE A 640 16.17 -6.32 -7.33
CA PHE A 640 16.37 -6.13 -5.88
C PHE A 640 15.38 -6.88 -4.98
N ARG A 641 14.52 -7.72 -5.55
CA ARG A 641 13.58 -8.54 -4.75
C ARG A 641 13.23 -9.83 -5.47
N PRO A 642 12.70 -10.84 -4.76
CA PRO A 642 12.24 -12.07 -5.40
C PRO A 642 11.17 -11.77 -6.47
N THR A 643 11.33 -12.35 -7.65
CA THR A 643 10.39 -12.28 -8.77
C THR A 643 10.18 -13.66 -9.37
N VAL A 644 11.01 -14.08 -10.32
CA VAL A 644 11.02 -15.46 -10.85
C VAL A 644 12.00 -16.36 -10.11
N GLY A 645 12.89 -15.80 -9.32
CA GLY A 645 13.88 -16.48 -8.49
C GLY A 645 14.12 -15.68 -7.20
N THR A 646 15.09 -16.11 -6.40
CA THR A 646 15.44 -15.46 -5.13
C THR A 646 16.02 -14.06 -5.32
N ASN A 647 16.72 -13.84 -6.44
CA ASN A 647 17.49 -12.62 -6.74
C ASN A 647 18.39 -12.20 -5.56
N ALA A 648 18.95 -13.17 -4.89
CA ALA A 648 19.83 -12.99 -3.76
C ALA A 648 20.91 -14.06 -3.74
N TRP A 649 22.13 -13.68 -3.42
CA TRP A 649 23.17 -14.63 -2.99
C TRP A 649 23.04 -14.92 -1.50
N ALA A 650 23.34 -16.14 -1.12
CA ALA A 650 23.47 -16.56 0.28
C ALA A 650 24.70 -17.45 0.43
N ALA A 651 25.47 -17.22 1.50
CA ALA A 651 26.59 -18.09 1.86
C ALA A 651 26.08 -19.44 2.38
N ALA A 652 26.90 -20.48 2.27
CA ALA A 652 26.62 -21.76 2.87
C ALA A 652 26.51 -21.62 4.40
N LEU A 653 25.63 -22.39 5.04
CA LEU A 653 25.34 -22.25 6.49
C LEU A 653 26.58 -22.60 7.38
N TYR A 654 27.56 -23.32 6.86
CA TYR A 654 28.81 -23.61 7.57
C TYR A 654 29.88 -22.52 7.44
N ASP A 655 29.68 -21.56 6.51
CA ASP A 655 30.60 -20.44 6.30
C ASP A 655 30.29 -19.33 7.32
N THR A 656 31.13 -19.25 8.34
CA THR A 656 30.95 -18.30 9.45
C THR A 656 31.54 -16.92 9.17
N GLU A 657 32.37 -16.80 8.14
CA GLU A 657 32.99 -15.53 7.72
C GLU A 657 32.84 -15.34 6.18
N PRO A 658 31.62 -15.23 5.68
CA PRO A 658 31.39 -15.17 4.24
C PRO A 658 31.98 -13.91 3.63
N THR A 659 32.64 -14.10 2.48
CA THR A 659 33.26 -13.00 1.72
C THR A 659 32.77 -12.98 0.29
N ILE A 660 32.68 -11.77 -0.25
CA ILE A 660 32.46 -11.49 -1.67
C ILE A 660 33.67 -10.70 -2.16
N GLU A 661 34.24 -11.13 -3.25
CA GLU A 661 35.36 -10.45 -3.90
C GLU A 661 34.97 -10.00 -5.30
N MET A 662 35.29 -8.76 -5.65
CA MET A 662 35.09 -8.18 -6.97
C MET A 662 36.43 -7.75 -7.54
N PHE A 663 36.74 -8.20 -8.75
CA PHE A 663 37.98 -7.90 -9.45
C PHE A 663 37.70 -7.22 -10.79
N TRP A 664 38.49 -6.24 -11.10
CA TRP A 664 38.50 -5.56 -12.40
C TRP A 664 39.85 -5.70 -13.05
N ASP A 665 39.88 -5.96 -14.36
CA ASP A 665 41.12 -6.10 -15.11
C ASP A 665 41.85 -4.76 -15.27
N LYS A 666 41.17 -3.63 -15.01
CA LYS A 666 41.72 -2.28 -15.05
C LYS A 666 41.33 -1.52 -13.76
N VAL A 667 42.21 -0.58 -13.38
CA VAL A 667 41.87 0.35 -12.28
C VAL A 667 40.64 1.12 -12.65
N GLN A 668 39.65 1.09 -11.73
CA GLN A 668 38.42 1.89 -11.81
C GLN A 668 38.67 3.22 -11.09
N ASN A 669 38.26 4.34 -11.66
CA ASN A 669 38.40 5.68 -11.06
C ASN A 669 37.09 6.17 -10.50
#